data_aa9bdb47aa146264c444549d1b914bf3
#
_entry.id   aa9bdb47aa146264c444549d1b914bf3
#
_cell.length_a   1.000
_cell.length_b   1.000
_cell.length_c   1.000
_cell.angle_alpha   90.00
_cell.angle_beta   90.00
_cell.angle_gamma   90.00
#
_symmetry.space_group_name_H-M   'P 1'
#
loop_
_entity.id
_entity.type
_entity.pdbx_description
1 polymer ?
#
loop_
_entity_poly.entity_id
_entity_poly.type
_entity_poly.pdbx_seq_one_letter_code
_entity_poly.pdbx_strand_id
1 'polypeptide(L)'
;MKKAIVVLLLFCAGLSLQAQHSYSSRLGQRWDDSTYYRSEAARTAGDQMIAYQRVTGGWPKNVNMFRPLGEAELAKVLAEKDRTDDSTIDNHATTSQMGFLARLYRATAEPRYREAFLKGLDFLLSGQYPEGGWPQFWPDPKGYQVHITYNDNAIVNILNLFQQITRKEYPFDGDLVSPAVCRKLQKSIDKTVDIILRTQIVTDGQLTVWCQQHYRETLLPAPARAYELPSYCSAESVGLVRFLMSLEKPSPKVKKAVHGAMKWLDTYKITGYRLERSVSRDGVRDTRLVEDPTAGPLWARFYDLDHCEPYVCDRDGLPRRSLAQIGEERRNNYSWYNSAAVELYPLYEAWADRFDPAGKVELHPEGPGANETGLMTLNRPPKVDESLYDAVVCRGGSIQQALDAAPSDATAEHPYKILVKKGVYNEKVIIDKPGILLVGERRDSCIIVGAENAVTLMKREFNGQPTHQGIVYLTENADDCLLSGLTVINNYGTTCQPTTAHQMAVFGRATRTIILNCNIISDGNDALSLWARDGGMYYHADLYLRCPGVDFICPRGTCYATRCAFYGDTRAILWHDGRGGKEQKFVVTNSRFDGRQPTPLGRYHHDCQFYLLNCVLGENIIDRNIEHAYAHRKPAKPGEEKTADTLSQQPADPCPWGQRIYYYGCHRVGGDSGWLQNNLSQAEGSPEFHAVTALWTFSGRWDPEQTIRNLWRYIAY
;
A
#
# COMPACT_ATOMS: atom_id res chain seq x y z
N MET A 1 -14.52 38.96 14.00
CA MET A 1 -14.66 37.76 14.86
C MET A 1 -14.75 36.42 14.10
N LYS A 2 -15.38 36.33 12.92
CA LYS A 2 -15.46 35.03 12.18
C LYS A 2 -14.14 34.52 11.58
N LYS A 3 -13.15 35.35 11.27
CA LYS A 3 -11.84 34.93 10.75
C LYS A 3 -10.88 34.39 11.81
N ALA A 4 -11.06 34.74 13.09
CA ALA A 4 -10.22 34.26 14.18
C ALA A 4 -10.59 32.80 14.63
N ILE A 5 -11.85 32.40 14.43
CA ILE A 5 -12.34 31.07 14.82
C ILE A 5 -11.89 30.00 13.82
N VAL A 6 -11.79 30.31 12.53
CA VAL A 6 -11.32 29.39 11.49
C VAL A 6 -9.82 29.10 11.63
N VAL A 7 -9.01 30.10 12.01
CA VAL A 7 -7.58 29.91 12.27
C VAL A 7 -7.34 29.07 13.53
N LEU A 8 -8.20 29.17 14.54
CA LEU A 8 -8.08 28.39 15.78
C LEU A 8 -8.46 26.91 15.58
N LEU A 9 -9.41 26.61 14.70
CA LEU A 9 -9.80 25.22 14.37
C LEU A 9 -8.76 24.52 13.48
N LEU A 10 -8.12 25.25 12.56
CA LEU A 10 -6.99 24.71 11.77
C LEU A 10 -5.73 24.49 12.62
N PHE A 11 -5.53 25.32 13.66
CA PHE A 11 -4.43 25.11 14.61
C PHE A 11 -4.68 23.91 15.53
N CYS A 12 -5.93 23.61 15.91
CA CYS A 12 -6.27 22.44 16.71
C CYS A 12 -6.17 21.11 15.91
N ALA A 13 -6.49 21.10 14.62
CA ALA A 13 -6.32 19.92 13.77
C ALA A 13 -4.84 19.61 13.46
N GLY A 14 -4.01 20.66 13.28
CA GLY A 14 -2.56 20.51 13.12
C GLY A 14 -1.85 20.04 14.41
N LEU A 15 -2.36 20.40 15.58
CA LEU A 15 -1.84 19.99 16.88
C LEU A 15 -2.16 18.52 17.21
N SER A 16 -3.24 17.95 16.68
CA SER A 16 -3.57 16.53 16.91
C SER A 16 -2.66 15.56 16.15
N LEU A 17 -2.21 15.91 14.94
CA LEU A 17 -1.23 15.11 14.18
C LEU A 17 0.20 15.23 14.72
N GLN A 18 0.60 16.43 15.21
CA GLN A 18 1.88 16.58 15.92
C GLN A 18 1.90 15.91 17.29
N ALA A 19 0.75 15.77 17.96
CA ALA A 19 0.65 15.07 19.24
C ALA A 19 0.90 13.58 19.13
N GLN A 20 0.61 12.93 18.01
CA GLN A 20 0.84 11.49 17.82
C GLN A 20 2.33 11.14 17.67
N HIS A 21 3.16 12.02 17.07
CA HIS A 21 4.61 11.82 17.00
C HIS A 21 5.36 12.26 18.27
N SER A 22 4.74 13.03 19.17
CA SER A 22 5.41 13.59 20.34
C SER A 22 5.32 12.72 21.61
N TYR A 23 4.61 11.57 21.57
CA TYR A 23 4.43 10.75 22.76
C TYR A 23 5.74 10.06 23.19
N SER A 24 6.44 9.39 22.27
CA SER A 24 7.75 8.79 22.54
C SER A 24 8.86 9.84 22.78
N SER A 25 8.80 10.99 22.12
CA SER A 25 9.78 12.05 22.27
C SER A 25 9.66 12.80 23.62
N ARG A 26 8.45 12.94 24.16
CA ARG A 26 8.23 13.55 25.49
C ARG A 26 8.64 12.63 26.62
N LEU A 27 8.48 11.32 26.47
CA LEU A 27 9.03 10.33 27.40
C LEU A 27 10.56 10.38 27.38
N GLY A 28 11.20 10.40 26.20
CA GLY A 28 12.65 10.46 26.05
C GLY A 28 13.29 11.70 26.67
N GLN A 29 12.65 12.87 26.58
CA GLN A 29 13.17 14.12 27.16
C GLN A 29 13.16 14.17 28.68
N ARG A 30 12.37 13.34 29.36
CA ARG A 30 12.25 13.31 30.83
C ARG A 30 12.70 12.00 31.46
N TRP A 31 13.24 11.10 30.65
CA TRP A 31 13.55 9.73 31.07
C TRP A 31 14.60 9.68 32.20
N ASP A 32 15.54 10.63 32.20
CA ASP A 32 16.62 10.75 33.18
C ASP A 32 16.40 11.84 34.22
N ASP A 33 15.26 12.55 34.18
CA ASP A 33 14.94 13.61 35.16
C ASP A 33 14.34 13.03 36.45
N SER A 34 15.15 12.70 37.36
CA SER A 34 14.73 12.17 38.69
C SER A 34 13.87 13.15 39.50
N THR A 35 14.01 14.45 39.29
CA THR A 35 13.20 15.50 39.93
C THR A 35 11.76 15.49 39.41
N TYR A 36 11.58 15.27 38.14
CA TYR A 36 10.26 15.16 37.53
C TYR A 36 9.42 14.05 38.15
N TYR A 37 10.01 12.87 38.41
CA TYR A 37 9.27 11.72 38.96
C TYR A 37 8.81 11.90 40.42
N ARG A 38 9.26 12.96 41.11
CA ARG A 38 8.74 13.36 42.42
C ARG A 38 7.63 14.40 42.37
N SER A 39 7.36 14.96 41.17
CA SER A 39 6.36 16.01 40.96
C SER A 39 4.93 15.47 40.97
N GLU A 40 3.97 16.34 41.24
CA GLU A 40 2.54 16.05 41.11
C GLU A 40 2.15 15.74 39.67
N ALA A 41 2.77 16.40 38.70
CA ALA A 41 2.55 16.14 37.27
C ALA A 41 2.91 14.71 36.85
N ALA A 42 3.99 14.16 37.44
CA ALA A 42 4.38 12.77 37.21
C ALA A 42 3.40 11.78 37.87
N ARG A 43 2.90 12.09 39.10
CA ARG A 43 1.86 11.29 39.73
C ARG A 43 0.57 11.29 38.95
N THR A 44 0.12 12.45 38.50
CA THR A 44 -1.07 12.57 37.60
C THR A 44 -0.92 11.73 36.35
N ALA A 45 0.23 11.76 35.68
CA ALA A 45 0.49 10.93 34.51
C ALA A 45 0.50 9.42 34.85
N GLY A 46 1.11 9.04 35.97
CA GLY A 46 1.12 7.66 36.45
C GLY A 46 -0.29 7.13 36.76
N ASP A 47 -1.11 7.94 37.44
CA ASP A 47 -2.50 7.59 37.75
C ASP A 47 -3.36 7.44 36.49
N GLN A 48 -3.13 8.28 35.48
CA GLN A 48 -3.77 8.12 34.18
C GLN A 48 -3.30 6.85 33.48
N MET A 49 -2.00 6.53 33.51
CA MET A 49 -1.52 5.27 32.96
C MET A 49 -2.21 4.08 33.63
N ILE A 50 -2.41 4.09 34.95
CA ILE A 50 -3.19 3.07 35.66
C ILE A 50 -4.65 3.04 35.22
N ALA A 51 -5.26 4.19 34.97
CA ALA A 51 -6.64 4.24 34.46
C ALA A 51 -6.76 3.59 33.07
N TYR A 52 -5.80 3.83 32.17
CA TYR A 52 -5.75 3.22 30.83
C TYR A 52 -5.32 1.76 30.83
N GLN A 53 -4.71 1.24 31.89
CA GLN A 53 -4.30 -0.15 31.95
C GLN A 53 -5.51 -1.08 31.88
N ARG A 54 -5.55 -1.97 30.93
CA ARG A 54 -6.62 -2.94 30.75
C ARG A 54 -6.57 -4.06 31.81
N VAL A 55 -7.66 -4.78 31.98
CA VAL A 55 -7.69 -5.98 32.86
C VAL A 55 -6.66 -7.03 32.43
N THR A 56 -6.27 -7.07 31.18
CA THR A 56 -5.17 -7.90 30.66
C THR A 56 -3.81 -7.58 31.28
N GLY A 57 -3.63 -6.40 31.85
CA GLY A 57 -2.35 -5.86 32.32
C GLY A 57 -1.63 -4.99 31.28
N GLY A 58 -2.01 -5.06 30.00
CA GLY A 58 -1.42 -4.26 28.92
C GLY A 58 -2.08 -2.89 28.74
N TRP A 59 -1.58 -2.13 27.78
CA TRP A 59 -2.07 -0.79 27.42
C TRP A 59 -2.38 -0.67 25.93
N PRO A 60 -3.37 0.19 25.57
CA PRO A 60 -3.61 0.56 24.18
C PRO A 60 -2.49 1.46 23.66
N LYS A 61 -2.25 1.43 22.34
CA LYS A 61 -1.27 2.28 21.64
C LYS A 61 -1.83 3.65 21.25
N ASN A 62 -0.93 4.59 20.94
CA ASN A 62 -1.25 5.90 20.37
C ASN A 62 -2.11 6.80 21.28
N VAL A 63 -2.07 6.62 22.59
CA VAL A 63 -2.80 7.42 23.57
C VAL A 63 -1.85 8.35 24.32
N ASN A 64 -2.17 9.64 24.36
CA ASN A 64 -1.42 10.60 25.18
C ASN A 64 -1.89 10.56 26.64
N MET A 65 -1.19 9.80 27.46
CA MET A 65 -1.49 9.62 28.89
C MET A 65 -0.86 10.69 29.81
N PHE A 66 -0.26 11.74 29.24
CA PHE A 66 0.30 12.87 30.01
C PHE A 66 -0.65 14.05 30.12
N ARG A 67 -1.71 14.09 29.31
CA ARG A 67 -2.73 15.13 29.36
C ARG A 67 -3.73 14.80 30.48
N PRO A 68 -3.96 15.71 31.45
CA PRO A 68 -5.00 15.48 32.46
C PRO A 68 -6.36 15.22 31.83
N LEU A 69 -7.07 14.22 32.34
CA LEU A 69 -8.42 13.86 31.91
C LEU A 69 -9.46 14.60 32.77
N GLY A 70 -10.50 15.11 32.10
CA GLY A 70 -11.71 15.55 32.79
C GLY A 70 -12.54 14.35 33.28
N GLU A 71 -13.49 14.60 34.21
CA GLU A 71 -14.32 13.55 34.80
C GLU A 71 -15.03 12.68 33.77
N ALA A 72 -15.65 13.29 32.75
CA ALA A 72 -16.34 12.57 31.68
C ALA A 72 -15.40 11.73 30.81
N GLU A 73 -14.17 12.19 30.56
CA GLU A 73 -13.16 11.44 29.83
C GLU A 73 -12.64 10.27 30.66
N LEU A 74 -12.37 10.51 31.95
CA LEU A 74 -11.93 9.46 32.88
C LEU A 74 -12.98 8.35 32.99
N ALA A 75 -14.28 8.72 33.10
CA ALA A 75 -15.36 7.74 33.14
C ALA A 75 -15.39 6.85 31.89
N LYS A 76 -15.16 7.40 30.67
CA LYS A 76 -15.04 6.64 29.43
C LYS A 76 -13.84 5.69 29.47
N VAL A 77 -12.67 6.17 29.90
CA VAL A 77 -11.46 5.36 30.00
C VAL A 77 -11.65 4.18 30.96
N LEU A 78 -12.31 4.42 32.09
CA LEU A 78 -12.61 3.37 33.07
C LEU A 78 -13.64 2.37 32.56
N ALA A 79 -14.62 2.81 31.75
CA ALA A 79 -15.61 1.91 31.14
C ALA A 79 -14.98 0.96 30.09
N GLU A 80 -13.83 1.32 29.52
CA GLU A 80 -13.08 0.48 28.57
C GLU A 80 -12.08 -0.47 29.26
N LYS A 81 -12.02 -0.50 30.57
CA LYS A 81 -11.00 -1.24 31.32
C LYS A 81 -11.03 -2.75 31.07
N ASP A 82 -12.21 -3.28 30.83
CA ASP A 82 -12.44 -4.71 30.57
C ASP A 82 -12.18 -5.15 29.11
N ARG A 83 -11.74 -4.25 28.27
CA ARG A 83 -11.37 -4.60 26.88
C ARG A 83 -10.15 -5.51 26.87
N THR A 84 -10.21 -6.53 25.99
CA THR A 84 -9.14 -7.51 25.78
C THR A 84 -8.49 -7.41 24.40
N ASP A 85 -9.08 -6.61 23.49
CA ASP A 85 -8.73 -6.57 22.06
C ASP A 85 -7.79 -5.42 21.68
N ASP A 86 -7.41 -4.51 22.61
CA ASP A 86 -6.59 -3.34 22.34
C ASP A 86 -5.27 -3.26 23.12
N SER A 87 -4.99 -4.24 23.97
CA SER A 87 -3.69 -4.37 24.66
C SER A 87 -2.61 -4.81 23.68
N THR A 88 -1.49 -4.08 23.62
CA THR A 88 -0.50 -4.26 22.57
C THR A 88 0.92 -3.95 22.98
N ILE A 89 1.87 -4.47 22.23
CA ILE A 89 3.31 -4.14 22.31
C ILE A 89 3.77 -3.23 21.14
N ASP A 90 2.85 -2.83 20.28
CA ASP A 90 3.12 -2.01 19.12
C ASP A 90 3.36 -0.54 19.49
N ASN A 91 4.17 0.18 18.72
CA ASN A 91 4.48 1.60 18.94
C ASN A 91 4.92 1.93 20.39
N HIS A 92 5.75 1.07 20.98
CA HIS A 92 6.21 1.17 22.38
C HIS A 92 5.10 1.10 23.44
N ALA A 93 3.86 0.76 23.09
CA ALA A 93 2.82 0.55 24.07
C ALA A 93 3.23 -0.56 25.07
N THR A 94 2.67 -0.53 26.25
CA THR A 94 2.98 -1.39 27.39
C THR A 94 4.41 -1.18 27.93
N THR A 95 5.46 -1.35 27.12
CA THR A 95 6.86 -1.22 27.60
C THR A 95 7.21 0.20 28.07
N SER A 96 6.71 1.24 27.38
CA SER A 96 6.96 2.63 27.80
C SER A 96 6.20 3.01 29.07
N GLN A 97 4.95 2.58 29.23
CA GLN A 97 4.18 2.79 30.45
C GLN A 97 4.84 2.09 31.64
N MET A 98 5.28 0.84 31.45
CA MET A 98 6.02 0.10 32.49
C MET A 98 7.31 0.81 32.91
N GLY A 99 8.10 1.29 31.94
CA GLY A 99 9.31 2.06 32.22
C GLY A 99 9.06 3.36 33.02
N PHE A 100 7.95 4.05 32.70
CA PHE A 100 7.53 5.24 33.43
C PHE A 100 7.09 4.89 34.86
N LEU A 101 6.23 3.89 35.03
CA LEU A 101 5.73 3.45 36.32
C LEU A 101 6.86 2.93 37.26
N ALA A 102 7.87 2.26 36.68
CA ALA A 102 9.05 1.82 37.44
C ALA A 102 9.83 3.00 38.01
N ARG A 103 10.06 4.06 37.22
CA ARG A 103 10.72 5.29 37.70
C ARG A 103 9.91 6.02 38.76
N LEU A 104 8.59 6.08 38.53
CA LEU A 104 7.67 6.70 39.48
C LEU A 104 7.65 5.94 40.81
N TYR A 105 7.60 4.60 40.81
CA TYR A 105 7.73 3.77 42.01
C TYR A 105 9.09 3.99 42.69
N ARG A 106 10.17 4.01 41.92
CA ARG A 106 11.51 4.23 42.44
C ARG A 106 11.66 5.59 43.15
N ALA A 107 10.95 6.62 42.69
CA ALA A 107 10.98 7.97 43.24
C ALA A 107 10.03 8.18 44.44
N THR A 108 8.88 7.46 44.48
CA THR A 108 7.77 7.72 45.40
C THR A 108 7.54 6.58 46.42
N ALA A 109 7.97 5.37 46.10
CA ALA A 109 7.66 4.12 46.82
C ALA A 109 6.15 3.82 46.93
N GLU A 110 5.30 4.42 46.07
CA GLU A 110 3.84 4.22 46.12
C GLU A 110 3.46 2.84 45.55
N PRO A 111 2.81 1.93 46.31
CA PRO A 111 2.58 0.54 45.90
C PRO A 111 1.78 0.38 44.63
N ARG A 112 0.83 1.30 44.33
CA ARG A 112 -0.03 1.26 43.12
C ARG A 112 0.76 1.24 41.83
N TYR A 113 1.91 1.94 41.76
CA TYR A 113 2.76 1.98 40.56
C TYR A 113 3.51 0.66 40.40
N ARG A 114 3.94 0.04 41.48
CA ARG A 114 4.53 -1.30 41.46
C ARG A 114 3.51 -2.35 41.01
N GLU A 115 2.30 -2.29 41.56
CA GLU A 115 1.23 -3.24 41.17
C GLU A 115 0.88 -3.15 39.69
N ALA A 116 0.72 -1.93 39.16
CA ALA A 116 0.46 -1.72 37.72
C ALA A 116 1.62 -2.21 36.85
N PHE A 117 2.87 -1.95 37.27
CA PHE A 117 4.06 -2.47 36.60
C PHE A 117 4.07 -4.01 36.55
N LEU A 118 3.80 -4.67 37.69
CA LEU A 118 3.79 -6.14 37.77
C LEU A 118 2.67 -6.76 36.92
N LYS A 119 1.49 -6.14 36.86
CA LYS A 119 0.42 -6.56 35.91
C LYS A 119 0.87 -6.45 34.44
N GLY A 120 1.58 -5.37 34.08
CA GLY A 120 2.21 -5.24 32.77
C GLY A 120 3.23 -6.32 32.47
N LEU A 121 4.01 -6.70 33.47
CA LEU A 121 5.01 -7.76 33.37
C LEU A 121 4.35 -9.14 33.15
N ASP A 122 3.26 -9.42 33.89
CA ASP A 122 2.49 -10.65 33.72
C ASP A 122 1.82 -10.69 32.32
N PHE A 123 1.32 -9.56 31.83
CA PHE A 123 0.82 -9.43 30.45
C PHE A 123 1.89 -9.79 29.42
N LEU A 124 3.09 -9.24 29.52
CA LEU A 124 4.18 -9.56 28.60
C LEU A 124 4.58 -11.04 28.67
N LEU A 125 4.69 -11.61 29.87
CA LEU A 125 5.05 -13.02 30.04
C LEU A 125 3.97 -13.98 29.53
N SER A 126 2.68 -13.64 29.71
CA SER A 126 1.56 -14.47 29.21
C SER A 126 1.37 -14.41 27.70
N GLY A 127 1.78 -13.31 27.07
CA GLY A 127 1.71 -13.12 25.62
C GLY A 127 2.81 -13.81 24.84
N GLN A 128 3.87 -14.29 25.51
CA GLN A 128 4.95 -15.00 24.83
C GLN A 128 4.51 -16.38 24.35
N TYR A 129 4.68 -16.63 23.07
CA TYR A 129 4.42 -17.95 22.50
C TYR A 129 5.34 -19.04 23.10
N PRO A 130 4.90 -20.31 23.17
CA PRO A 130 5.73 -21.40 23.70
C PRO A 130 7.08 -21.53 22.99
N GLU A 131 7.13 -21.24 21.70
CA GLU A 131 8.32 -21.29 20.86
C GLU A 131 9.22 -20.06 21.04
N GLY A 132 8.74 -18.99 21.68
CA GLY A 132 9.34 -17.67 21.78
C GLY A 132 8.62 -16.65 20.88
N GLY A 133 8.98 -15.38 21.02
CA GLY A 133 8.32 -14.30 20.29
C GLY A 133 6.94 -13.92 20.83
N TRP A 134 6.34 -12.91 20.27
CA TRP A 134 5.03 -12.37 20.68
C TRP A 134 4.19 -11.99 19.47
N PRO A 135 2.83 -12.09 19.58
CA PRO A 135 1.91 -11.41 18.69
C PRO A 135 1.96 -9.89 18.90
N GLN A 136 1.45 -9.14 17.95
CA GLN A 136 1.38 -7.67 18.05
C GLN A 136 0.36 -7.21 19.12
N PHE A 137 -0.73 -7.94 19.27
CA PHE A 137 -1.79 -7.73 20.26
C PHE A 137 -2.02 -9.02 21.06
N TRP A 138 -2.43 -8.88 22.33
CA TRP A 138 -2.70 -10.02 23.20
C TRP A 138 -3.78 -9.62 24.23
N PRO A 139 -4.72 -10.51 24.66
CA PRO A 139 -4.85 -11.93 24.28
C PRO A 139 -5.68 -12.21 23.03
N ASP A 140 -6.27 -11.19 22.40
CA ASP A 140 -7.19 -11.34 21.26
C ASP A 140 -6.63 -10.71 19.96
N PRO A 141 -5.55 -11.26 19.37
CA PRO A 141 -4.97 -10.76 18.12
C PRO A 141 -5.86 -11.13 16.93
N LYS A 142 -5.96 -10.22 15.92
CA LYS A 142 -6.77 -10.39 14.72
C LYS A 142 -5.92 -10.35 13.45
N GLY A 143 -6.23 -11.22 12.49
CA GLY A 143 -5.53 -11.27 11.21
C GLY A 143 -4.01 -11.44 11.38
N TYR A 144 -3.23 -10.60 10.71
CA TYR A 144 -1.76 -10.65 10.77
C TYR A 144 -1.16 -10.39 12.16
N GLN A 145 -1.93 -9.84 13.10
CA GLN A 145 -1.48 -9.54 14.46
C GLN A 145 -1.06 -10.79 15.26
N VAL A 146 -1.44 -11.98 14.79
CA VAL A 146 -1.06 -13.28 15.38
C VAL A 146 0.39 -13.69 15.07
N HIS A 147 1.03 -13.05 14.10
CA HIS A 147 2.39 -13.39 13.70
C HIS A 147 3.42 -12.94 14.73
N ILE A 148 4.57 -13.62 14.77
CA ILE A 148 5.73 -13.15 15.52
C ILE A 148 6.15 -11.80 14.95
N THR A 149 6.11 -10.73 15.73
CA THR A 149 6.25 -9.36 15.22
C THR A 149 7.53 -8.67 15.65
N TYR A 150 8.39 -8.35 14.68
CA TYR A 150 9.54 -7.47 14.86
C TYR A 150 9.24 -6.02 14.49
N ASN A 151 8.10 -5.78 13.85
CA ASN A 151 7.66 -4.45 13.41
C ASN A 151 7.79 -3.41 14.52
N ASP A 152 8.28 -2.22 14.18
CA ASP A 152 8.48 -1.08 15.09
C ASP A 152 9.23 -1.44 16.38
N ASN A 153 10.17 -2.38 16.29
CA ASN A 153 10.96 -2.91 17.40
C ASN A 153 10.11 -3.54 18.54
N ALA A 154 8.91 -4.01 18.28
CA ALA A 154 7.98 -4.47 19.31
C ALA A 154 8.62 -5.50 20.26
N ILE A 155 9.17 -6.59 19.72
CA ILE A 155 9.87 -7.62 20.51
C ILE A 155 11.18 -7.08 21.10
N VAL A 156 11.92 -6.26 20.38
CA VAL A 156 13.19 -5.66 20.87
C VAL A 156 12.94 -4.77 22.08
N ASN A 157 11.85 -4.03 22.13
CA ASN A 157 11.47 -3.21 23.29
C ASN A 157 11.20 -4.07 24.54
N ILE A 158 10.57 -5.24 24.38
CA ILE A 158 10.37 -6.19 25.48
C ILE A 158 11.72 -6.74 25.95
N LEU A 159 12.57 -7.17 25.01
CA LEU A 159 13.87 -7.73 25.32
C LEU A 159 14.78 -6.74 26.06
N ASN A 160 14.80 -5.48 25.62
CA ASN A 160 15.56 -4.42 26.29
C ASN A 160 15.03 -4.17 27.70
N LEU A 161 13.71 -4.12 27.89
CA LEU A 161 13.10 -3.99 29.21
C LEU A 161 13.48 -5.17 30.13
N PHE A 162 13.35 -6.41 29.64
CA PHE A 162 13.68 -7.60 30.41
C PHE A 162 15.17 -7.67 30.73
N GLN A 163 16.05 -7.26 29.83
CA GLN A 163 17.49 -7.20 30.05
C GLN A 163 17.85 -6.16 31.11
N GLN A 164 17.26 -4.96 31.05
CA GLN A 164 17.48 -3.94 32.11
C GLN A 164 17.02 -4.43 33.48
N ILE A 165 15.87 -5.12 33.55
CA ILE A 165 15.36 -5.69 34.80
C ILE A 165 16.33 -6.78 35.35
N THR A 166 16.76 -7.70 34.48
CA THR A 166 17.63 -8.82 34.90
C THR A 166 19.03 -8.37 35.31
N ARG A 167 19.53 -7.29 34.69
CA ARG A 167 20.79 -6.65 35.03
C ARG A 167 20.69 -5.69 36.22
N LYS A 168 19.49 -5.48 36.74
CA LYS A 168 19.22 -4.50 37.79
C LYS A 168 19.72 -3.09 37.47
N GLU A 169 19.55 -2.67 36.22
CA GLU A 169 19.82 -1.31 35.81
C GLU A 169 18.74 -0.36 36.35
N TYR A 170 19.09 0.91 36.63
CA TYR A 170 18.09 1.91 37.03
C TYR A 170 16.97 1.99 36.02
N PRO A 171 15.69 2.00 36.41
CA PRO A 171 15.10 2.09 37.75
C PRO A 171 14.84 0.72 38.46
N PHE A 172 15.36 -0.39 37.93
CA PHE A 172 15.11 -1.77 38.39
C PHE A 172 16.12 -2.28 39.42
N ASP A 173 17.00 -1.42 39.91
CA ASP A 173 18.06 -1.69 40.87
C ASP A 173 17.56 -1.89 42.32
N GLY A 174 16.26 -1.67 42.58
CA GLY A 174 15.60 -1.82 43.86
C GLY A 174 14.81 -3.13 44.01
N ASP A 175 13.72 -3.05 44.78
CA ASP A 175 12.83 -4.15 45.18
C ASP A 175 11.62 -4.33 44.24
N LEU A 176 11.55 -3.58 43.15
CA LEU A 176 10.42 -3.59 42.19
C LEU A 176 10.12 -5.01 41.68
N VAL A 177 11.18 -5.79 41.40
CA VAL A 177 11.07 -7.14 40.81
C VAL A 177 11.87 -8.14 41.65
N SER A 178 11.25 -9.26 42.02
CA SER A 178 11.88 -10.32 42.81
C SER A 178 12.91 -11.13 42.00
N PRO A 179 13.91 -11.77 42.65
CA PRO A 179 14.86 -12.66 41.97
C PRO A 179 14.19 -13.83 41.22
N ALA A 180 13.05 -14.32 41.72
CA ALA A 180 12.29 -15.39 41.06
C ALA A 180 11.71 -14.93 39.72
N VAL A 181 11.21 -13.70 39.67
CA VAL A 181 10.72 -13.10 38.42
C VAL A 181 11.87 -12.83 37.45
N CYS A 182 13.03 -12.31 37.94
CA CYS A 182 14.21 -12.12 37.09
C CYS A 182 14.63 -13.43 36.39
N ARG A 183 14.56 -14.58 37.06
CA ARG A 183 14.85 -15.89 36.45
C ARG A 183 13.82 -16.26 35.34
N LYS A 184 12.53 -15.89 35.51
CA LYS A 184 11.51 -16.09 34.46
C LYS A 184 11.81 -15.21 33.25
N LEU A 185 12.19 -13.94 33.48
CA LEU A 185 12.54 -13.02 32.40
C LEU A 185 13.78 -13.51 31.64
N GLN A 186 14.81 -14.02 32.31
CA GLN A 186 15.98 -14.57 31.64
C GLN A 186 15.60 -15.76 30.74
N LYS A 187 14.75 -16.67 31.19
CA LYS A 187 14.23 -17.77 30.35
C LYS A 187 13.43 -17.26 29.17
N SER A 188 12.68 -16.20 29.34
CA SER A 188 11.92 -15.55 28.25
C SER A 188 12.86 -14.93 27.22
N ILE A 189 13.93 -14.25 27.65
CA ILE A 189 14.99 -13.74 26.77
C ILE A 189 15.63 -14.89 25.98
N ASP A 190 16.03 -15.97 26.67
CA ASP A 190 16.71 -17.10 26.02
C ASP A 190 15.86 -17.75 24.93
N LYS A 191 14.54 -17.93 25.19
CA LYS A 191 13.57 -18.41 24.19
C LYS A 191 13.46 -17.46 23.00
N THR A 192 13.47 -16.15 23.27
CA THR A 192 13.35 -15.16 22.21
C THR A 192 14.61 -15.07 21.36
N VAL A 193 15.78 -15.23 21.96
CA VAL A 193 17.03 -15.34 21.21
C VAL A 193 16.98 -16.56 20.29
N ASP A 194 16.48 -17.72 20.74
CA ASP A 194 16.33 -18.90 19.88
C ASP A 194 15.40 -18.62 18.70
N ILE A 195 14.25 -18.00 18.93
CA ILE A 195 13.31 -17.70 17.84
C ILE A 195 13.90 -16.67 16.86
N ILE A 196 14.61 -15.66 17.32
CA ILE A 196 15.32 -14.71 16.44
C ILE A 196 16.30 -15.44 15.54
N LEU A 197 17.07 -16.38 16.08
CA LEU A 197 18.04 -17.17 15.29
C LEU A 197 17.35 -18.09 14.27
N ARG A 198 16.18 -18.64 14.61
CA ARG A 198 15.42 -19.55 13.71
C ARG A 198 14.63 -18.84 12.64
N THR A 199 14.27 -17.58 12.86
CA THR A 199 13.52 -16.75 11.89
C THR A 199 14.44 -15.93 10.99
N GLN A 200 15.76 -15.92 11.22
CA GLN A 200 16.70 -15.25 10.33
C GLN A 200 16.64 -15.89 8.94
N ILE A 201 16.44 -15.07 7.91
CA ILE A 201 16.30 -15.54 6.54
C ILE A 201 17.65 -16.07 6.05
N VAL A 202 17.61 -17.22 5.41
CA VAL A 202 18.78 -17.90 4.80
C VAL A 202 18.60 -17.91 3.29
N THR A 203 19.57 -17.38 2.55
CA THR A 203 19.58 -17.36 1.09
C THR A 203 20.90 -17.92 0.61
N ASP A 204 20.89 -18.90 -0.28
CA ASP A 204 22.07 -19.59 -0.79
C ASP A 204 23.03 -20.08 0.32
N GLY A 205 22.43 -20.57 1.42
CA GLY A 205 23.16 -21.04 2.59
C GLY A 205 23.80 -19.93 3.46
N GLN A 206 23.56 -18.65 3.14
CA GLN A 206 24.05 -17.51 3.91
C GLN A 206 22.94 -16.94 4.80
N LEU A 207 23.29 -16.64 6.06
CA LEU A 207 22.44 -15.90 6.97
C LEU A 207 22.35 -14.44 6.52
N THR A 208 21.14 -13.88 6.51
CA THR A 208 20.84 -12.52 6.07
C THR A 208 20.18 -11.70 7.19
N VAL A 209 19.14 -10.98 6.91
CA VAL A 209 18.33 -10.19 7.85
C VAL A 209 16.97 -10.86 8.09
N TRP A 210 16.06 -10.18 8.78
CA TRP A 210 14.75 -10.71 9.15
C TRP A 210 13.65 -10.01 8.37
N CYS A 211 12.50 -10.68 8.24
CA CYS A 211 11.25 -10.01 7.89
C CYS A 211 10.67 -9.26 9.10
N GLN A 212 9.84 -8.27 8.86
CA GLN A 212 9.18 -7.54 9.96
C GLN A 212 8.21 -8.43 10.76
N GLN A 213 7.68 -9.48 10.16
CA GLN A 213 6.84 -10.49 10.82
C GLN A 213 7.13 -11.88 10.26
N HIS A 214 6.88 -12.90 11.10
CA HIS A 214 7.05 -14.30 10.73
C HIS A 214 5.84 -15.12 11.17
N TYR A 215 5.43 -16.06 10.32
CA TYR A 215 4.41 -17.04 10.69
C TYR A 215 4.86 -17.79 11.95
N ARG A 216 3.93 -17.93 12.90
CA ARG A 216 4.21 -18.63 14.15
C ARG A 216 4.54 -20.10 13.93
N GLU A 217 3.82 -20.75 13.01
CA GLU A 217 3.88 -22.18 12.78
C GLU A 217 5.10 -22.60 11.93
N THR A 218 5.35 -21.85 10.87
CA THR A 218 6.40 -22.19 9.87
C THR A 218 7.70 -21.41 10.08
N LEU A 219 7.67 -20.31 10.82
CA LEU A 219 8.75 -19.34 11.01
C LEU A 219 9.21 -18.64 9.73
N LEU A 220 8.51 -18.86 8.62
CA LEU A 220 8.79 -18.16 7.36
C LEU A 220 8.35 -16.71 7.42
N PRO A 221 8.92 -15.83 6.59
CA PRO A 221 8.46 -14.46 6.43
C PRO A 221 6.95 -14.37 6.20
N ALA A 222 6.27 -13.50 6.93
CA ALA A 222 4.82 -13.32 6.87
C ALA A 222 4.46 -11.90 6.44
N PRO A 223 3.35 -11.71 5.71
CA PRO A 223 2.82 -10.39 5.42
C PRO A 223 2.19 -9.77 6.67
N ALA A 224 2.05 -8.44 6.65
CA ALA A 224 1.25 -7.72 7.64
C ALA A 224 0.11 -6.94 6.94
N ARG A 225 0.19 -5.61 6.91
CA ARG A 225 -0.74 -4.80 6.14
C ARG A 225 -0.54 -5.05 4.64
N ALA A 226 -1.52 -4.74 3.81
CA ALA A 226 -1.47 -5.02 2.37
C ALA A 226 -0.14 -4.58 1.71
N TYR A 227 0.44 -3.48 2.15
CA TYR A 227 1.70 -2.93 1.63
C TYR A 227 2.98 -3.43 2.34
N GLU A 228 2.86 -4.39 3.23
CA GLU A 228 3.95 -5.00 4.00
C GLU A 228 4.05 -6.48 3.65
N LEU A 229 4.65 -6.75 2.50
CA LEU A 229 4.79 -8.10 1.97
C LEU A 229 5.93 -8.86 2.69
N PRO A 230 5.95 -10.20 2.62
CA PRO A 230 7.11 -10.97 3.05
C PRO A 230 8.39 -10.48 2.36
N SER A 231 9.41 -10.12 3.13
CA SER A 231 10.58 -9.41 2.61
C SER A 231 11.79 -9.52 3.52
N TYR A 232 12.97 -9.22 2.99
CA TYR A 232 14.08 -8.80 3.82
C TYR A 232 13.78 -7.39 4.34
N CYS A 233 13.76 -7.20 5.66
CA CYS A 233 13.44 -5.91 6.25
C CYS A 233 14.67 -5.29 6.94
N SER A 234 15.21 -4.22 6.36
CA SER A 234 16.42 -3.58 6.90
C SER A 234 16.16 -2.88 8.23
N ALA A 235 15.06 -2.15 8.33
CA ALA A 235 14.78 -1.27 9.46
C ALA A 235 14.63 -2.04 10.79
N GLU A 236 13.81 -3.08 10.80
CA GLU A 236 13.57 -3.90 11.99
C GLU A 236 14.78 -4.76 12.37
N SER A 237 15.56 -5.16 11.37
CA SER A 237 16.78 -5.94 11.59
C SER A 237 17.85 -5.17 12.35
N VAL A 238 17.90 -3.83 12.24
CA VAL A 238 18.83 -2.99 13.02
C VAL A 238 18.63 -3.19 14.53
N GLY A 239 17.38 -3.17 14.99
CA GLY A 239 17.07 -3.40 16.41
C GLY A 239 17.45 -4.80 16.88
N LEU A 240 17.21 -5.82 16.06
CA LEU A 240 17.56 -7.21 16.37
C LEU A 240 19.07 -7.41 16.45
N VAL A 241 19.83 -6.90 15.47
CA VAL A 241 21.30 -6.97 15.47
C VAL A 241 21.88 -6.26 16.68
N ARG A 242 21.39 -5.06 16.99
CA ARG A 242 21.84 -4.32 18.19
C ARG A 242 21.58 -5.10 19.47
N PHE A 243 20.39 -5.70 19.60
CA PHE A 243 20.07 -6.53 20.77
C PHE A 243 20.97 -7.76 20.85
N LEU A 244 21.19 -8.49 19.75
CA LEU A 244 22.09 -9.65 19.75
C LEU A 244 23.52 -9.27 20.13
N MET A 245 24.02 -8.12 19.69
CA MET A 245 25.33 -7.60 20.09
C MET A 245 25.39 -7.16 21.56
N SER A 246 24.27 -6.85 22.21
CA SER A 246 24.21 -6.48 23.63
C SER A 246 24.35 -7.67 24.58
N LEU A 247 24.30 -8.90 24.09
CA LEU A 247 24.43 -10.12 24.91
C LEU A 247 25.85 -10.25 25.46
N GLU A 248 25.96 -10.46 26.79
CA GLU A 248 27.26 -10.55 27.46
C GLU A 248 28.08 -11.78 27.07
N LYS A 249 27.39 -12.87 26.72
CA LYS A 249 27.98 -14.15 26.32
C LYS A 249 27.32 -14.66 25.06
N PRO A 250 27.62 -14.06 23.90
CA PRO A 250 26.98 -14.48 22.63
C PRO A 250 27.44 -15.91 22.27
N SER A 251 26.45 -16.78 22.00
CA SER A 251 26.71 -18.13 21.53
C SER A 251 27.31 -18.14 20.11
N PRO A 252 27.95 -19.23 19.67
CA PRO A 252 28.43 -19.33 18.29
C PRO A 252 27.35 -19.08 17.22
N LYS A 253 26.08 -19.46 17.50
CA LYS A 253 24.94 -19.17 16.61
C LYS A 253 24.63 -17.67 16.55
N VAL A 254 24.65 -16.99 17.70
CA VAL A 254 24.45 -15.53 17.78
C VAL A 254 25.55 -14.80 17.00
N LYS A 255 26.82 -15.23 17.15
CA LYS A 255 27.95 -14.63 16.43
C LYS A 255 27.74 -14.75 14.92
N LYS A 256 27.42 -15.94 14.40
CA LYS A 256 27.14 -16.16 12.98
C LYS A 256 25.95 -15.32 12.49
N ALA A 257 24.89 -15.21 13.30
CA ALA A 257 23.71 -14.41 12.97
C ALA A 257 24.05 -12.92 12.80
N VAL A 258 24.82 -12.36 13.74
CA VAL A 258 25.28 -10.97 13.65
C VAL A 258 26.18 -10.74 12.43
N HIS A 259 27.18 -11.61 12.19
CA HIS A 259 28.05 -11.50 11.03
C HIS A 259 27.27 -11.56 9.71
N GLY A 260 26.32 -12.50 9.58
CA GLY A 260 25.47 -12.63 8.40
C GLY A 260 24.63 -11.38 8.14
N ALA A 261 23.98 -10.87 9.18
CA ALA A 261 23.16 -9.67 9.06
C ALA A 261 23.99 -8.42 8.70
N MET A 262 25.14 -8.23 9.33
CA MET A 262 26.02 -7.10 9.01
C MET A 262 26.57 -7.17 7.59
N LYS A 263 26.94 -8.37 7.14
CA LYS A 263 27.38 -8.59 5.75
C LYS A 263 26.27 -8.24 4.75
N TRP A 264 25.02 -8.69 5.03
CA TRP A 264 23.88 -8.37 4.17
C TRP A 264 23.61 -6.87 4.14
N LEU A 265 23.58 -6.20 5.30
CA LEU A 265 23.35 -4.76 5.40
C LEU A 265 24.44 -3.98 4.64
N ASP A 266 25.70 -4.36 4.76
CA ASP A 266 26.78 -3.71 4.03
C ASP A 266 26.71 -3.94 2.52
N THR A 267 26.32 -5.15 2.09
CA THR A 267 26.16 -5.51 0.67
C THR A 267 25.01 -4.74 0.01
N TYR A 268 23.84 -4.67 0.69
CA TYR A 268 22.60 -4.14 0.10
C TYR A 268 22.28 -2.68 0.49
N LYS A 269 23.28 -1.94 0.96
CA LYS A 269 23.15 -0.48 1.11
C LYS A 269 22.96 0.22 -0.24
N ILE A 270 22.34 1.38 -0.20
CA ILE A 270 22.13 2.29 -1.33
C ILE A 270 23.02 3.51 -1.13
N THR A 271 23.87 3.82 -2.09
CA THR A 271 24.78 4.98 -2.07
C THR A 271 24.45 5.94 -3.20
N GLY A 272 24.88 7.21 -3.06
CA GLY A 272 24.66 8.23 -4.08
C GLY A 272 23.21 8.73 -4.17
N TYR A 273 22.39 8.52 -3.13
CA TYR A 273 20.99 8.97 -3.07
C TYR A 273 20.61 9.51 -1.69
N ARG A 274 19.69 10.47 -1.67
CA ARG A 274 19.06 10.97 -0.44
C ARG A 274 17.55 11.06 -0.58
N LEU A 275 16.86 11.03 0.56
CA LEU A 275 15.44 11.36 0.60
C LEU A 275 15.26 12.89 0.62
N GLU A 276 14.57 13.39 -0.37
CA GLU A 276 14.10 14.76 -0.41
C GLU A 276 12.64 14.85 -0.02
N ARG A 277 12.34 15.71 0.95
CA ARG A 277 10.98 16.03 1.39
C ARG A 277 10.68 17.47 1.05
N SER A 278 9.68 17.71 0.24
CA SER A 278 9.23 19.04 -0.16
C SER A 278 7.77 19.25 0.25
N VAL A 279 7.41 20.52 0.37
CA VAL A 279 6.03 20.95 0.55
C VAL A 279 5.77 22.00 -0.52
N SER A 280 4.78 21.75 -1.39
CA SER A 280 4.39 22.71 -2.41
C SER A 280 3.78 23.99 -1.79
N ARG A 281 3.60 25.04 -2.61
CA ARG A 281 2.92 26.27 -2.17
C ARG A 281 1.50 26.03 -1.67
N ASP A 282 0.85 24.98 -2.17
CA ASP A 282 -0.52 24.57 -1.81
C ASP A 282 -0.55 23.60 -0.61
N GLY A 283 0.59 23.39 0.06
CA GLY A 283 0.70 22.56 1.26
C GLY A 283 0.80 21.05 0.98
N VAL A 284 0.91 20.62 -0.28
CA VAL A 284 1.05 19.23 -0.65
C VAL A 284 2.47 18.75 -0.34
N ARG A 285 2.58 17.68 0.44
CA ARG A 285 3.85 17.04 0.77
C ARG A 285 4.26 16.08 -0.35
N ASP A 286 5.54 16.06 -0.67
CA ASP A 286 6.10 15.08 -1.59
C ASP A 286 7.44 14.54 -1.06
N THR A 287 7.64 13.25 -1.18
CA THR A 287 8.87 12.54 -0.79
C THR A 287 9.44 11.84 -2.00
N ARG A 288 10.69 12.13 -2.33
CA ARG A 288 11.40 11.57 -3.47
C ARG A 288 12.74 11.00 -3.04
N LEU A 289 13.18 9.99 -3.75
CA LEU A 289 14.56 9.52 -3.71
C LEU A 289 15.30 10.20 -4.86
N VAL A 290 16.26 11.06 -4.53
CA VAL A 290 17.01 11.87 -5.51
C VAL A 290 18.49 11.54 -5.48
N GLU A 291 19.15 11.63 -6.63
CA GLU A 291 20.57 11.43 -6.73
C GLU A 291 21.34 12.52 -5.96
N ASP A 292 22.29 12.09 -5.16
CA ASP A 292 23.21 12.95 -4.41
C ASP A 292 24.49 12.16 -4.12
N PRO A 293 25.53 12.31 -4.94
CA PRO A 293 26.78 11.57 -4.79
C PRO A 293 27.51 11.78 -3.44
N THR A 294 27.10 12.80 -2.69
CA THR A 294 27.69 13.12 -1.38
C THR A 294 26.90 12.54 -0.20
N ALA A 295 25.74 11.95 -0.48
CA ALA A 295 24.88 11.39 0.56
C ALA A 295 25.48 10.12 1.16
N GLY A 296 25.34 9.98 2.47
CA GLY A 296 25.66 8.73 3.18
C GLY A 296 24.71 7.59 2.79
N PRO A 297 25.05 6.34 3.17
CA PRO A 297 24.29 5.19 2.77
C PRO A 297 22.87 5.18 3.35
N LEU A 298 21.93 4.67 2.54
CA LEU A 298 20.53 4.40 2.86
C LEU A 298 20.23 2.92 2.67
N TRP A 299 19.12 2.51 3.23
CA TRP A 299 18.48 1.21 2.95
C TRP A 299 17.01 1.42 2.64
N ALA A 300 16.49 0.67 1.67
CA ALA A 300 15.04 0.49 1.57
C ALA A 300 14.57 -0.28 2.81
N ARG A 301 13.36 0.02 3.31
CA ARG A 301 12.79 -0.75 4.40
C ARG A 301 12.60 -2.21 4.00
N PHE A 302 12.15 -2.45 2.77
CA PHE A 302 11.83 -3.75 2.24
C PHE A 302 12.58 -4.06 0.95
N TYR A 303 13.06 -5.31 0.87
CA TYR A 303 13.62 -5.91 -0.35
C TYR A 303 12.88 -7.21 -0.61
N ASP A 304 12.55 -7.49 -1.89
CA ASP A 304 11.85 -8.72 -2.24
C ASP A 304 12.70 -9.97 -1.98
N LEU A 305 12.04 -11.10 -1.71
CA LEU A 305 12.72 -12.34 -1.32
C LEU A 305 13.36 -13.08 -2.49
N ASP A 306 12.96 -12.77 -3.73
CA ASP A 306 13.44 -13.50 -4.91
C ASP A 306 14.74 -12.91 -5.47
N HIS A 307 14.84 -11.58 -5.53
CA HIS A 307 15.96 -10.89 -6.18
C HIS A 307 16.69 -9.92 -5.25
N CYS A 308 16.23 -9.76 -4.02
CA CYS A 308 16.75 -8.78 -3.08
C CYS A 308 16.71 -7.33 -3.63
N GLU A 309 15.71 -7.02 -4.44
CA GLU A 309 15.48 -5.70 -5.02
C GLU A 309 14.62 -4.84 -4.09
N PRO A 310 14.97 -3.57 -3.88
CA PRO A 310 14.16 -2.67 -3.06
C PRO A 310 12.80 -2.43 -3.69
N TYR A 311 11.77 -2.39 -2.87
CA TYR A 311 10.42 -2.06 -3.33
C TYR A 311 9.70 -1.11 -2.37
N VAL A 312 8.73 -0.41 -2.93
CA VAL A 312 7.70 0.35 -2.21
C VAL A 312 6.33 -0.20 -2.60
N CYS A 313 5.33 -0.02 -1.77
CA CYS A 313 4.03 -0.64 -2.01
C CYS A 313 2.90 0.28 -1.57
N ASP A 314 1.80 0.28 -2.30
CA ASP A 314 0.58 0.97 -1.90
C ASP A 314 -0.38 0.02 -1.16
N ARG A 315 -1.55 0.51 -0.77
CA ARG A 315 -2.59 -0.26 -0.08
C ARG A 315 -3.17 -1.41 -0.90
N ASP A 316 -2.89 -1.44 -2.20
CA ASP A 316 -3.26 -2.55 -3.10
C ASP A 316 -2.36 -3.78 -2.97
N GLY A 317 -1.26 -3.66 -2.25
CA GLY A 317 -0.32 -4.77 -2.04
C GLY A 317 0.58 -5.07 -3.24
N LEU A 318 0.69 -4.15 -4.19
CA LEU A 318 1.53 -4.33 -5.38
C LEU A 318 2.91 -3.70 -5.16
N PRO A 319 3.99 -4.48 -5.25
CA PRO A 319 5.35 -3.93 -5.14
C PRO A 319 5.69 -3.06 -6.34
N ARG A 320 6.31 -1.93 -6.09
CA ARG A 320 6.77 -0.95 -7.08
C ARG A 320 8.21 -0.55 -6.80
N ARG A 321 8.89 -0.08 -7.82
CA ARG A 321 10.32 0.23 -7.72
C ARG A 321 10.64 1.69 -7.41
N SER A 322 9.65 2.58 -7.44
CA SER A 322 9.83 4.01 -7.19
C SER A 322 8.72 4.60 -6.32
N LEU A 323 9.08 5.53 -5.44
CA LEU A 323 8.13 6.32 -4.65
C LEU A 323 7.10 7.06 -5.52
N ALA A 324 7.49 7.45 -6.75
CA ALA A 324 6.58 8.14 -7.67
C ALA A 324 5.42 7.25 -8.15
N GLN A 325 5.52 5.93 -8.01
CA GLN A 325 4.53 4.96 -8.45
C GLN A 325 3.47 4.63 -7.39
N ILE A 326 3.60 5.15 -6.17
CA ILE A 326 2.65 4.95 -5.08
C ILE A 326 1.92 6.24 -4.74
N GLY A 327 0.70 6.12 -4.20
CA GLY A 327 -0.14 7.24 -3.82
C GLY A 327 0.50 8.15 -2.77
N GLU A 328 0.10 9.42 -2.76
CA GLU A 328 0.65 10.47 -1.90
C GLU A 328 0.60 10.07 -0.41
N GLU A 329 -0.49 9.45 0.03
CA GLU A 329 -0.67 9.05 1.42
C GLU A 329 0.41 8.07 1.86
N ARG A 330 0.67 6.99 1.09
CA ARG A 330 1.71 6.01 1.42
C ARG A 330 3.11 6.57 1.19
N ARG A 331 3.31 7.33 0.13
CA ARG A 331 4.60 7.95 -0.19
C ARG A 331 5.12 8.86 0.93
N ASN A 332 4.24 9.64 1.55
CA ASN A 332 4.62 10.66 2.53
C ASN A 332 4.47 10.24 4.00
N ASN A 333 3.65 9.23 4.29
CA ASN A 333 3.34 8.84 5.67
C ASN A 333 3.89 7.45 6.06
N TYR A 334 4.88 6.95 5.30
CA TYR A 334 5.54 5.70 5.62
C TYR A 334 7.07 5.80 5.38
N SER A 335 7.83 5.15 6.23
CA SER A 335 9.30 5.20 6.19
C SER A 335 9.84 4.12 5.24
N TRP A 336 9.80 4.39 3.93
CA TRP A 336 10.26 3.47 2.89
C TRP A 336 11.77 3.31 2.81
N TYR A 337 12.51 4.35 3.19
CA TYR A 337 13.97 4.37 3.21
C TYR A 337 14.45 4.97 4.52
N ASN A 338 15.58 4.49 5.02
CA ASN A 338 16.19 4.96 6.26
C ASN A 338 17.70 4.76 6.24
N SER A 339 18.39 5.38 7.20
CA SER A 339 19.84 5.26 7.40
C SER A 339 20.18 4.60 8.76
N ALA A 340 19.22 3.92 9.40
CA ALA A 340 19.39 3.41 10.76
C ALA A 340 20.56 2.41 10.91
N ALA A 341 20.87 1.64 9.86
CA ALA A 341 21.96 0.67 9.92
C ALA A 341 23.37 1.29 9.98
N VAL A 342 23.51 2.59 9.69
CA VAL A 342 24.81 3.29 9.79
C VAL A 342 25.38 3.17 11.22
N GLU A 343 24.54 3.28 12.24
CA GLU A 343 24.97 3.20 13.64
C GLU A 343 25.50 1.82 14.05
N LEU A 344 25.18 0.77 13.30
CA LEU A 344 25.66 -0.58 13.60
C LEU A 344 27.14 -0.78 13.27
N TYR A 345 27.72 -0.05 12.32
CA TYR A 345 29.11 -0.26 11.93
C TYR A 345 30.11 -0.10 13.09
N PRO A 346 30.15 1.02 13.82
CA PRO A 346 31.06 1.17 14.96
C PRO A 346 30.72 0.21 16.11
N LEU A 347 29.46 -0.12 16.30
CA LEU A 347 29.05 -1.09 17.34
C LEU A 347 29.52 -2.50 16.99
N TYR A 348 29.39 -2.88 15.72
CA TYR A 348 29.85 -4.18 15.23
C TYR A 348 31.37 -4.33 15.31
N GLU A 349 32.14 -3.32 14.91
CA GLU A 349 33.60 -3.31 15.03
C GLU A 349 34.04 -3.63 16.46
N ALA A 350 33.53 -2.86 17.43
CA ALA A 350 33.86 -3.05 18.84
C ALA A 350 33.38 -4.42 19.37
N TRP A 351 32.23 -4.89 18.93
CA TRP A 351 31.67 -6.17 19.33
C TRP A 351 32.44 -7.35 18.75
N ALA A 352 32.78 -7.31 17.46
CA ALA A 352 33.53 -8.38 16.78
C ALA A 352 34.93 -8.52 17.33
N ASP A 353 35.64 -7.42 17.56
CA ASP A 353 36.98 -7.42 18.18
C ASP A 353 36.97 -8.03 19.58
N ARG A 354 35.88 -7.84 20.33
CA ARG A 354 35.73 -8.37 21.67
C ARG A 354 35.36 -9.84 21.72
N PHE A 355 34.41 -10.27 20.86
CA PHE A 355 33.75 -11.55 21.02
C PHE A 355 34.08 -12.58 19.92
N ASP A 356 34.47 -12.14 18.74
CA ASP A 356 34.77 -13.04 17.60
C ASP A 356 35.74 -12.42 16.58
N PRO A 357 36.96 -12.06 16.97
CA PRO A 357 37.90 -11.41 16.04
C PRO A 357 38.27 -12.29 14.84
N ALA A 358 38.25 -13.62 15.00
CA ALA A 358 38.54 -14.55 13.91
C ALA A 358 37.37 -14.74 12.92
N GLY A 359 36.14 -14.52 13.35
CA GLY A 359 34.93 -14.59 12.52
C GLY A 359 34.47 -13.23 11.99
N LYS A 360 35.17 -12.14 12.32
CA LYS A 360 34.85 -10.79 11.90
C LYS A 360 34.80 -10.70 10.38
N VAL A 361 33.69 -10.20 9.85
CA VAL A 361 33.57 -9.92 8.41
C VAL A 361 34.09 -8.52 8.08
N GLU A 362 34.73 -8.40 6.95
CA GLU A 362 35.15 -7.10 6.43
C GLU A 362 33.93 -6.34 5.92
N LEU A 363 33.77 -5.10 6.37
CA LEU A 363 32.70 -4.20 6.00
C LEU A 363 33.28 -2.93 5.38
N HIS A 364 32.52 -2.36 4.43
CA HIS A 364 32.95 -1.18 3.67
C HIS A 364 31.92 -0.05 3.79
N PRO A 365 31.80 0.63 4.96
CA PRO A 365 30.75 1.66 5.18
C PRO A 365 30.73 2.75 4.11
N GLU A 366 31.91 3.17 3.64
CA GLU A 366 32.10 4.18 2.61
C GLU A 366 32.22 3.58 1.19
N GLY A 367 32.10 2.27 1.06
CA GLY A 367 32.21 1.57 -0.22
C GLY A 367 30.91 1.68 -1.04
N PRO A 368 30.97 1.26 -2.32
CA PRO A 368 29.84 1.34 -3.22
C PRO A 368 28.67 0.51 -2.70
N GLY A 369 27.44 1.00 -2.93
CA GLY A 369 26.20 0.27 -2.63
C GLY A 369 25.85 -0.76 -3.71
N ALA A 370 24.87 -1.61 -3.42
CA ALA A 370 24.37 -2.62 -4.35
C ALA A 370 23.86 -2.00 -5.67
N ASN A 371 23.34 -0.77 -5.63
CA ASN A 371 22.92 -0.02 -6.81
C ASN A 371 24.09 0.41 -7.72
N GLU A 372 25.28 0.55 -7.18
CA GLU A 372 26.49 0.90 -7.95
C GLU A 372 27.24 -0.35 -8.43
N THR A 373 27.20 -1.43 -7.66
CA THR A 373 27.86 -2.70 -8.02
C THR A 373 27.01 -3.56 -8.98
N GLY A 374 25.79 -3.14 -9.30
CA GLY A 374 24.91 -3.86 -10.21
C GLY A 374 24.16 -5.04 -9.56
N LEU A 375 24.24 -5.20 -8.24
CA LEU A 375 23.48 -6.21 -7.51
C LEU A 375 22.00 -5.87 -7.38
N MET A 376 21.63 -4.59 -7.50
CA MET A 376 20.24 -4.14 -7.56
C MET A 376 20.07 -2.95 -8.50
N THR A 377 18.83 -2.72 -8.92
CA THR A 377 18.46 -1.60 -9.80
C THR A 377 17.57 -0.63 -9.05
N LEU A 378 18.08 0.58 -8.77
CA LEU A 378 17.33 1.62 -8.10
C LEU A 378 16.67 2.53 -9.13
N ASN A 379 15.36 2.79 -8.98
CA ASN A 379 14.57 3.65 -9.90
C ASN A 379 14.66 3.25 -11.38
N ARG A 380 15.24 2.12 -11.70
CA ARG A 380 15.25 1.55 -13.04
C ARG A 380 14.29 0.37 -13.08
N PRO A 381 13.55 0.18 -14.15
CA PRO A 381 12.77 -1.04 -14.31
C PRO A 381 13.75 -2.22 -14.27
N PRO A 382 13.38 -3.34 -13.62
CA PRO A 382 14.21 -4.52 -13.57
C PRO A 382 14.56 -4.97 -14.99
N LYS A 383 15.74 -5.56 -15.17
CA LYS A 383 16.05 -6.21 -16.45
C LYS A 383 15.10 -7.40 -16.60
N VAL A 384 14.28 -7.36 -17.63
CA VAL A 384 13.31 -8.41 -17.88
C VAL A 384 14.05 -9.70 -18.22
N ASP A 385 13.78 -10.75 -17.46
CA ASP A 385 14.26 -12.10 -17.77
C ASP A 385 13.38 -12.72 -18.86
N GLU A 386 13.88 -12.75 -20.08
CA GLU A 386 13.16 -13.29 -21.24
C GLU A 386 12.84 -14.79 -21.10
N SER A 387 13.62 -15.54 -20.32
CA SER A 387 13.41 -16.98 -20.10
C SER A 387 12.14 -17.31 -19.32
N LEU A 388 11.55 -16.32 -18.67
CA LEU A 388 10.29 -16.46 -17.93
C LEU A 388 9.05 -16.44 -18.82
N TYR A 389 9.19 -16.10 -20.11
CA TYR A 389 8.09 -15.93 -21.04
C TYR A 389 8.05 -17.06 -22.05
N ASP A 390 6.81 -17.41 -22.44
CA ASP A 390 6.57 -18.48 -23.43
C ASP A 390 6.83 -17.97 -24.86
N ALA A 391 6.69 -16.68 -25.10
CA ALA A 391 7.03 -16.01 -26.34
C ALA A 391 7.64 -14.62 -26.12
N VAL A 392 8.60 -14.23 -26.96
CA VAL A 392 9.24 -12.91 -26.95
C VAL A 392 9.07 -12.27 -28.33
N VAL A 393 8.41 -11.13 -28.38
CA VAL A 393 8.17 -10.37 -29.62
C VAL A 393 9.18 -9.23 -29.70
N CYS A 394 10.18 -9.36 -30.56
CA CYS A 394 11.17 -8.32 -30.82
C CYS A 394 10.66 -7.27 -31.80
N ARG A 395 11.35 -6.12 -31.87
CA ARG A 395 11.07 -5.08 -32.86
C ARG A 395 11.04 -5.64 -34.27
N GLY A 396 9.94 -5.40 -35.00
CA GLY A 396 9.70 -5.93 -36.36
C GLY A 396 9.02 -7.31 -36.37
N GLY A 397 8.85 -7.96 -35.22
CA GLY A 397 7.99 -9.13 -35.06
C GLY A 397 6.52 -8.76 -34.95
N SER A 398 5.64 -9.75 -34.92
CA SER A 398 4.20 -9.58 -34.76
C SER A 398 3.71 -10.10 -33.42
N ILE A 399 3.00 -9.28 -32.69
CA ILE A 399 2.30 -9.66 -31.45
C ILE A 399 1.19 -10.65 -31.77
N GLN A 400 0.49 -10.44 -32.92
CA GLN A 400 -0.58 -11.34 -33.34
C GLN A 400 -0.07 -12.76 -33.58
N GLN A 401 1.10 -12.95 -34.19
CA GLN A 401 1.67 -14.29 -34.39
C GLN A 401 1.98 -14.98 -33.05
N ALA A 402 2.45 -14.25 -32.06
CA ALA A 402 2.68 -14.82 -30.72
C ALA A 402 1.36 -15.21 -30.02
N LEU A 403 0.30 -14.44 -30.21
CA LEU A 403 -1.05 -14.76 -29.70
C LEU A 403 -1.66 -15.97 -30.41
N ASP A 404 -1.47 -16.07 -31.73
CA ASP A 404 -1.97 -17.20 -32.53
C ASP A 404 -1.32 -18.52 -32.10
N ALA A 405 -0.06 -18.48 -31.64
CA ALA A 405 0.66 -19.62 -31.12
C ALA A 405 0.28 -20.04 -29.68
N ALA A 406 -0.45 -19.18 -28.94
CA ALA A 406 -0.87 -19.48 -27.59
C ALA A 406 -1.81 -20.70 -27.53
N PRO A 407 -1.74 -21.52 -26.46
CA PRO A 407 -2.69 -22.62 -26.25
C PRO A 407 -4.09 -22.09 -25.93
N SER A 408 -5.12 -22.87 -26.22
CA SER A 408 -6.53 -22.51 -25.96
C SER A 408 -6.99 -22.81 -24.53
N ASP A 409 -6.17 -23.49 -23.75
CA ASP A 409 -6.44 -23.93 -22.36
C ASP A 409 -5.63 -23.20 -21.32
N ALA A 410 -5.02 -22.05 -21.66
CA ALA A 410 -4.37 -21.19 -20.69
C ALA A 410 -5.39 -20.64 -19.67
N THR A 411 -4.96 -20.43 -18.44
CA THR A 411 -5.79 -19.93 -17.31
C THR A 411 -5.14 -18.78 -16.57
N ALA A 412 -5.86 -18.15 -15.67
CA ALA A 412 -5.30 -17.11 -14.79
C ALA A 412 -4.14 -17.62 -13.91
N GLU A 413 -4.19 -18.90 -13.49
CA GLU A 413 -3.15 -19.53 -12.67
C GLU A 413 -1.95 -19.97 -13.52
N HIS A 414 -2.19 -20.35 -14.77
CA HIS A 414 -1.19 -20.84 -15.73
C HIS A 414 -1.32 -20.05 -17.05
N PRO A 415 -0.99 -18.74 -17.05
CA PRO A 415 -1.14 -17.91 -18.23
C PRO A 415 -0.06 -18.20 -19.28
N TYR A 416 -0.43 -18.02 -20.56
CA TYR A 416 0.56 -17.94 -21.63
C TYR A 416 1.17 -16.54 -21.65
N LYS A 417 2.46 -16.45 -21.42
CA LYS A 417 3.20 -15.24 -21.16
C LYS A 417 3.92 -14.74 -22.41
N ILE A 418 3.55 -13.56 -22.88
CA ILE A 418 4.13 -12.91 -24.08
C ILE A 418 4.84 -11.64 -23.63
N LEU A 419 6.16 -11.57 -23.88
CA LEU A 419 6.94 -10.35 -23.70
C LEU A 419 7.03 -9.57 -25.00
N VAL A 420 6.61 -8.30 -24.97
CA VAL A 420 6.77 -7.36 -26.07
C VAL A 420 7.97 -6.46 -25.80
N LYS A 421 9.01 -6.58 -26.59
CA LYS A 421 10.22 -5.77 -26.48
C LYS A 421 9.97 -4.35 -26.99
N LYS A 422 10.87 -3.44 -26.60
CA LYS A 422 10.86 -2.05 -27.06
C LYS A 422 10.73 -1.95 -28.58
N GLY A 423 9.67 -1.29 -29.05
CA GLY A 423 9.38 -1.13 -30.47
C GLY A 423 8.05 -0.43 -30.73
N VAL A 424 7.81 -0.10 -31.99
CA VAL A 424 6.49 0.37 -32.48
C VAL A 424 5.93 -0.74 -33.35
N TYR A 425 4.76 -1.22 -32.99
CA TYR A 425 4.05 -2.32 -33.62
C TYR A 425 2.80 -1.75 -34.33
N ASN A 426 2.89 -1.62 -35.64
CA ASN A 426 1.81 -1.10 -36.47
C ASN A 426 0.86 -2.23 -36.89
N GLU A 427 0.13 -2.76 -35.92
CA GLU A 427 -0.77 -3.87 -36.15
C GLU A 427 -2.04 -3.77 -35.27
N LYS A 428 -3.10 -4.43 -35.74
CA LYS A 428 -4.26 -4.73 -34.94
C LYS A 428 -4.01 -6.04 -34.17
N VAL A 429 -4.19 -5.99 -32.88
CA VAL A 429 -3.97 -7.15 -31.99
C VAL A 429 -5.32 -7.70 -31.55
N ILE A 430 -5.59 -8.97 -31.84
CA ILE A 430 -6.83 -9.67 -31.48
C ILE A 430 -6.46 -10.80 -30.50
N ILE A 431 -6.95 -10.70 -29.27
CA ILE A 431 -6.81 -11.72 -28.25
C ILE A 431 -8.09 -12.55 -28.26
N ASP A 432 -7.99 -13.81 -28.71
CA ASP A 432 -9.13 -14.74 -28.88
C ASP A 432 -9.00 -15.99 -28.01
N LYS A 433 -8.10 -15.96 -27.01
CA LYS A 433 -7.83 -17.09 -26.11
C LYS A 433 -7.77 -16.59 -24.67
N PRO A 434 -8.20 -17.41 -23.69
CA PRO A 434 -8.16 -17.05 -22.29
C PRO A 434 -6.73 -17.08 -21.71
N GLY A 435 -6.56 -16.48 -20.55
CA GLY A 435 -5.33 -16.61 -19.77
C GLY A 435 -4.09 -16.04 -20.45
N ILE A 436 -4.21 -15.01 -21.27
CA ILE A 436 -3.07 -14.35 -21.91
C ILE A 436 -2.48 -13.27 -20.97
N LEU A 437 -1.18 -13.38 -20.73
CA LEU A 437 -0.37 -12.36 -20.05
C LEU A 437 0.49 -11.65 -21.12
N LEU A 438 0.03 -10.48 -21.58
CA LEU A 438 0.73 -9.65 -22.58
C LEU A 438 1.46 -8.52 -21.88
N VAL A 439 2.80 -8.57 -21.87
CA VAL A 439 3.64 -7.65 -21.10
C VAL A 439 4.60 -6.90 -22.01
N GLY A 440 4.54 -5.58 -21.99
CA GLY A 440 5.57 -4.72 -22.58
C GLY A 440 6.77 -4.57 -21.66
N GLU A 441 7.97 -4.64 -22.22
CA GLU A 441 9.21 -4.41 -21.49
C GLU A 441 9.25 -3.03 -20.79
N ARG A 442 8.63 -2.02 -21.40
CA ARG A 442 8.47 -0.66 -20.86
C ARG A 442 7.27 0.04 -21.48
N ARG A 443 6.40 0.57 -20.65
CA ARG A 443 5.17 1.26 -21.06
C ARG A 443 5.38 2.28 -22.18
N ASP A 444 6.34 3.17 -22.02
CA ASP A 444 6.55 4.30 -22.94
C ASP A 444 7.33 3.93 -24.22
N SER A 445 7.74 2.68 -24.37
CA SER A 445 8.57 2.22 -25.51
C SER A 445 8.04 0.98 -26.19
N CYS A 446 7.03 0.30 -25.65
CA CYS A 446 6.33 -0.82 -26.27
C CYS A 446 4.99 -0.31 -26.78
N ILE A 447 4.96 0.17 -28.03
CA ILE A 447 3.85 0.95 -28.59
C ILE A 447 3.13 0.12 -29.63
N ILE A 448 1.86 -0.19 -29.39
CA ILE A 448 0.94 -0.77 -30.36
C ILE A 448 0.12 0.38 -30.94
N VAL A 449 0.17 0.59 -32.24
CA VAL A 449 -0.49 1.73 -32.89
C VAL A 449 -1.23 1.32 -34.16
N GLY A 450 -2.37 1.92 -34.38
CA GLY A 450 -3.13 1.76 -35.57
C GLY A 450 -4.14 2.89 -35.76
N ALA A 451 -4.73 2.95 -36.97
CA ALA A 451 -5.68 3.99 -37.37
C ALA A 451 -7.01 3.33 -37.79
N GLU A 452 -7.93 3.19 -36.84
CA GLU A 452 -9.20 2.51 -37.12
C GLU A 452 -10.39 3.22 -36.45
N ASN A 453 -11.55 3.20 -37.13
CA ASN A 453 -12.80 3.72 -36.59
C ASN A 453 -13.95 2.69 -36.72
N ALA A 454 -15.03 2.93 -35.96
CA ALA A 454 -16.19 2.02 -35.91
C ALA A 454 -16.74 1.63 -37.31
N VAL A 455 -16.74 2.56 -38.24
CA VAL A 455 -17.31 2.31 -39.59
C VAL A 455 -16.41 1.40 -40.42
N THR A 456 -15.09 1.58 -40.28
CA THR A 456 -14.11 0.78 -41.03
C THR A 456 -14.03 -0.64 -40.51
N LEU A 457 -14.14 -0.81 -39.20
CA LEU A 457 -13.92 -2.09 -38.48
C LEU A 457 -15.11 -3.05 -38.61
N MET A 458 -16.32 -2.55 -38.74
CA MET A 458 -17.50 -3.40 -38.94
C MET A 458 -17.45 -4.22 -40.26
N LYS A 459 -16.50 -3.93 -41.14
CA LYS A 459 -16.32 -4.62 -42.43
C LYS A 459 -15.20 -5.69 -42.39
N ARG A 460 -14.46 -5.83 -41.27
CA ARG A 460 -13.41 -6.83 -41.16
C ARG A 460 -13.92 -8.05 -40.41
N GLU A 461 -13.43 -9.21 -40.76
CA GLU A 461 -13.77 -10.48 -40.11
C GLU A 461 -12.51 -11.13 -39.51
N PHE A 462 -12.68 -11.73 -38.37
CA PHE A 462 -11.72 -12.62 -37.73
C PHE A 462 -12.47 -13.91 -37.37
N ASN A 463 -12.00 -15.03 -37.87
CA ASN A 463 -12.66 -16.34 -37.68
C ASN A 463 -14.17 -16.31 -38.05
N GLY A 464 -14.54 -15.56 -39.13
CA GLY A 464 -15.92 -15.43 -39.59
C GLY A 464 -16.80 -14.51 -38.74
N GLN A 465 -16.24 -13.77 -37.79
CA GLN A 465 -16.95 -12.80 -36.96
C GLN A 465 -16.48 -11.38 -37.23
N PRO A 466 -17.38 -10.37 -37.20
CA PRO A 466 -17.00 -8.98 -37.38
C PRO A 466 -15.95 -8.58 -36.28
N THR A 467 -14.78 -8.09 -36.69
CA THR A 467 -13.82 -7.51 -35.78
C THR A 467 -14.29 -6.15 -35.29
N HIS A 468 -14.50 -6.03 -34.01
CA HIS A 468 -14.93 -4.79 -33.40
C HIS A 468 -13.77 -3.79 -33.22
N GLN A 469 -14.13 -2.62 -33.03
CA GLN A 469 -13.57 -1.31 -32.81
C GLN A 469 -12.44 -1.32 -31.79
N GLY A 470 -11.22 -1.37 -32.14
CA GLY A 470 -10.09 -1.25 -31.20
C GLY A 470 -8.80 -1.71 -31.85
N ILE A 471 -7.72 -1.08 -31.46
CA ILE A 471 -6.39 -1.51 -31.89
C ILE A 471 -6.03 -2.81 -31.19
N VAL A 472 -6.31 -2.91 -29.89
CA VAL A 472 -6.30 -4.17 -29.14
C VAL A 472 -7.74 -4.59 -28.90
N TYR A 473 -8.12 -5.77 -29.38
CA TYR A 473 -9.45 -6.33 -29.24
C TYR A 473 -9.41 -7.66 -28.47
N LEU A 474 -10.13 -7.74 -27.36
CA LEU A 474 -10.33 -8.96 -26.58
C LEU A 474 -11.69 -9.55 -26.95
N THR A 475 -11.73 -10.74 -27.57
CA THR A 475 -12.97 -11.40 -27.95
C THR A 475 -13.72 -11.96 -26.72
N GLU A 476 -14.86 -12.60 -26.94
CA GLU A 476 -15.63 -13.27 -25.87
C GLU A 476 -14.87 -14.48 -25.26
N ASN A 477 -13.83 -14.98 -25.93
CA ASN A 477 -13.00 -16.09 -25.50
C ASN A 477 -11.80 -15.65 -24.63
N ALA A 478 -11.50 -14.36 -24.55
CA ALA A 478 -10.30 -13.81 -23.94
C ALA A 478 -10.47 -13.51 -22.43
N ASP A 479 -11.17 -14.39 -21.72
CA ASP A 479 -11.33 -14.26 -20.27
C ASP A 479 -9.98 -14.42 -19.56
N ASP A 480 -9.86 -13.83 -18.36
CA ASP A 480 -8.68 -13.94 -17.49
C ASP A 480 -7.39 -13.41 -18.14
N CYS A 481 -7.48 -12.41 -19.01
CA CYS A 481 -6.32 -11.80 -19.64
C CYS A 481 -5.78 -10.60 -18.86
N LEU A 482 -4.44 -10.46 -18.88
CA LEU A 482 -3.72 -9.35 -18.26
C LEU A 482 -2.83 -8.65 -19.31
N LEU A 483 -3.00 -7.32 -19.44
CA LEU A 483 -2.15 -6.44 -20.24
C LEU A 483 -1.35 -5.53 -19.32
N SER A 484 -0.04 -5.43 -19.50
CA SER A 484 0.82 -4.56 -18.68
C SER A 484 1.95 -3.94 -19.49
N GLY A 485 2.41 -2.75 -19.07
CA GLY A 485 3.62 -2.14 -19.59
C GLY A 485 3.55 -1.72 -21.08
N LEU A 486 2.37 -1.40 -21.59
CA LEU A 486 2.12 -1.11 -23.00
C LEU A 486 1.57 0.31 -23.21
N THR A 487 1.90 0.90 -24.35
CA THR A 487 1.19 2.05 -24.92
C THR A 487 0.33 1.59 -26.09
N VAL A 488 -0.97 1.80 -26.02
CA VAL A 488 -1.91 1.48 -27.12
C VAL A 488 -2.50 2.77 -27.66
N ILE A 489 -2.33 3.00 -28.96
CA ILE A 489 -2.73 4.25 -29.64
C ILE A 489 -3.65 3.94 -30.80
N ASN A 490 -4.82 4.58 -30.80
CA ASN A 490 -5.64 4.71 -32.02
C ASN A 490 -5.52 6.15 -32.51
N ASN A 491 -4.78 6.34 -33.62
CA ASN A 491 -4.46 7.66 -34.18
C ASN A 491 -5.27 7.99 -35.44
N TYR A 492 -6.43 7.38 -35.63
CA TYR A 492 -7.27 7.60 -36.82
C TYR A 492 -7.63 9.08 -37.04
N GLY A 493 -7.95 9.79 -35.97
CA GLY A 493 -8.35 11.21 -36.04
C GLY A 493 -7.26 12.14 -36.55
N THR A 494 -5.99 11.80 -36.33
CA THR A 494 -4.83 12.58 -36.81
C THR A 494 -4.26 12.08 -38.11
N THR A 495 -4.35 10.79 -38.40
CA THR A 495 -3.71 10.20 -39.60
C THR A 495 -4.64 10.02 -40.79
N CYS A 496 -5.95 9.88 -40.57
CA CYS A 496 -6.92 9.67 -41.60
C CYS A 496 -7.82 10.91 -41.83
N GLN A 497 -8.76 11.13 -40.91
CA GLN A 497 -9.60 12.33 -40.88
C GLN A 497 -10.23 12.54 -39.51
N PRO A 498 -10.41 13.79 -39.06
CA PRO A 498 -11.14 14.08 -37.84
C PRO A 498 -12.57 13.54 -37.90
N THR A 499 -12.98 12.80 -36.92
CA THR A 499 -14.33 12.24 -36.82
C THR A 499 -14.72 12.07 -35.35
N THR A 500 -16.03 12.17 -35.09
CA THR A 500 -16.62 11.86 -33.79
C THR A 500 -17.00 10.40 -33.62
N ALA A 501 -16.65 9.54 -34.59
CA ALA A 501 -16.90 8.11 -34.52
C ALA A 501 -16.05 7.50 -33.36
N HIS A 502 -16.50 6.36 -32.86
CA HIS A 502 -15.75 5.60 -31.85
C HIS A 502 -14.41 5.14 -32.42
N GLN A 503 -13.34 5.40 -31.69
CA GLN A 503 -11.95 5.09 -32.06
C GLN A 503 -11.23 4.48 -30.89
N MET A 504 -11.76 3.36 -30.36
CA MET A 504 -11.17 2.74 -29.18
C MET A 504 -9.72 2.34 -29.42
N ALA A 505 -8.86 2.63 -28.48
CA ALA A 505 -7.52 2.04 -28.44
C ALA A 505 -7.63 0.58 -27.97
N VAL A 506 -8.40 0.34 -26.90
CA VAL A 506 -8.69 -1.01 -26.39
C VAL A 506 -10.20 -1.22 -26.36
N PHE A 507 -10.64 -2.30 -26.99
CA PHE A 507 -12.02 -2.77 -26.94
C PHE A 507 -12.08 -4.24 -26.53
N GLY A 508 -13.11 -4.67 -25.80
CA GLY A 508 -13.23 -6.08 -25.43
C GLY A 508 -14.63 -6.51 -25.04
N ARG A 509 -14.85 -7.84 -25.13
CA ARG A 509 -16.06 -8.53 -24.69
C ARG A 509 -15.79 -9.61 -23.65
N ALA A 510 -14.53 -9.77 -23.25
CA ALA A 510 -14.08 -10.68 -22.23
C ALA A 510 -14.42 -10.17 -20.82
N THR A 511 -14.38 -11.05 -19.84
CA THR A 511 -14.49 -10.74 -18.41
C THR A 511 -13.21 -11.07 -17.67
N ARG A 512 -13.10 -10.65 -16.40
CA ARG A 512 -11.90 -10.77 -15.56
C ARG A 512 -10.64 -10.27 -16.27
N THR A 513 -10.80 -9.10 -16.90
CA THR A 513 -9.72 -8.42 -17.63
C THR A 513 -8.96 -7.46 -16.72
N ILE A 514 -7.64 -7.61 -16.69
CA ILE A 514 -6.72 -6.75 -15.93
C ILE A 514 -5.89 -5.91 -16.91
N ILE A 515 -5.84 -4.59 -16.71
CA ILE A 515 -4.95 -3.69 -17.46
C ILE A 515 -4.15 -2.84 -16.48
N LEU A 516 -2.82 -2.97 -16.55
CA LEU A 516 -1.90 -2.36 -15.60
C LEU A 516 -0.83 -1.52 -16.30
N ASN A 517 -0.45 -0.39 -15.69
CA ASN A 517 0.70 0.39 -16.14
C ASN A 517 0.73 0.60 -17.67
N CYS A 518 -0.39 1.01 -18.23
CA CYS A 518 -0.55 1.23 -19.68
C CYS A 518 -0.92 2.68 -20.00
N ASN A 519 -0.47 3.16 -21.17
CA ASN A 519 -1.01 4.36 -21.78
C ASN A 519 -2.07 3.94 -22.82
N ILE A 520 -3.29 4.42 -22.66
CA ILE A 520 -4.42 4.15 -23.55
C ILE A 520 -4.83 5.48 -24.19
N ILE A 521 -4.55 5.63 -25.47
CA ILE A 521 -4.66 6.90 -26.18
C ILE A 521 -5.57 6.74 -27.41
N SER A 522 -6.57 7.58 -27.51
CA SER A 522 -7.45 7.66 -28.69
C SER A 522 -7.49 9.10 -29.21
N ASP A 523 -7.64 9.24 -30.50
CA ASP A 523 -7.89 10.52 -31.19
C ASP A 523 -9.38 10.78 -31.44
N GLY A 524 -10.28 9.94 -30.96
CA GLY A 524 -11.74 10.06 -31.13
C GLY A 524 -12.50 9.82 -29.81
N ASN A 525 -13.73 9.32 -29.91
CA ASN A 525 -14.52 8.89 -28.78
C ASN A 525 -14.03 7.51 -28.29
N ASP A 526 -14.18 7.28 -26.98
CA ASP A 526 -13.94 6.02 -26.29
C ASP A 526 -12.49 5.52 -26.42
N ALA A 527 -11.70 5.64 -25.38
CA ALA A 527 -10.32 5.12 -25.40
C ALA A 527 -10.26 3.65 -24.96
N LEU A 528 -11.00 3.31 -23.89
CA LEU A 528 -11.04 1.96 -23.29
C LEU A 528 -12.50 1.55 -23.06
N SER A 529 -12.96 0.54 -23.80
CA SER A 529 -14.33 0.04 -23.72
C SER A 529 -14.37 -1.47 -23.55
N LEU A 530 -14.83 -1.95 -22.40
CA LEU A 530 -14.96 -3.37 -22.11
C LEU A 530 -16.44 -3.72 -21.89
N TRP A 531 -16.99 -4.50 -22.81
CA TRP A 531 -18.43 -4.73 -22.96
C TRP A 531 -18.78 -6.22 -23.03
N ALA A 532 -18.48 -6.98 -21.98
CA ALA A 532 -18.94 -8.38 -21.87
C ALA A 532 -20.47 -8.44 -21.92
N ARG A 533 -21.02 -9.47 -22.57
CA ARG A 533 -22.46 -9.59 -22.86
C ARG A 533 -23.31 -9.59 -21.59
N ASP A 534 -22.89 -10.35 -20.57
CA ASP A 534 -23.64 -10.54 -19.33
C ASP A 534 -23.11 -9.68 -18.16
N GLY A 535 -22.33 -8.63 -18.48
CA GLY A 535 -21.67 -7.79 -17.50
C GLY A 535 -20.35 -8.35 -17.04
N GLY A 536 -19.23 -7.68 -17.38
CA GLY A 536 -17.88 -8.13 -17.05
C GLY A 536 -17.39 -7.65 -15.70
N MET A 537 -16.23 -8.15 -15.31
CA MET A 537 -15.41 -7.68 -14.20
C MET A 537 -14.08 -7.15 -14.72
N TYR A 538 -13.74 -5.92 -14.39
CA TYR A 538 -12.59 -5.22 -14.95
C TYR A 538 -11.78 -4.56 -13.87
N TYR A 539 -10.47 -4.79 -13.87
CA TYR A 539 -9.54 -4.16 -12.96
C TYR A 539 -8.49 -3.36 -13.73
N HIS A 540 -8.34 -2.09 -13.35
CA HIS A 540 -7.39 -1.18 -13.97
C HIS A 540 -6.53 -0.50 -12.93
N ALA A 541 -5.22 -0.44 -13.15
CA ALA A 541 -4.32 0.28 -12.25
C ALA A 541 -3.17 0.95 -13.01
N ASP A 542 -2.78 2.13 -12.53
CA ASP A 542 -1.64 2.90 -13.06
C ASP A 542 -1.78 3.26 -14.55
N LEU A 543 -3.01 3.50 -15.00
CA LEU A 543 -3.27 3.87 -16.40
C LEU A 543 -3.14 5.38 -16.62
N TYR A 544 -2.62 5.77 -17.79
CA TYR A 544 -2.83 7.07 -18.38
C TYR A 544 -3.82 6.95 -19.55
N LEU A 545 -4.98 7.59 -19.44
CA LEU A 545 -6.00 7.60 -20.48
C LEU A 545 -6.12 9.00 -21.06
N ARG A 546 -6.01 9.09 -22.40
CA ARG A 546 -6.22 10.33 -23.13
C ARG A 546 -7.20 10.14 -24.26
N CYS A 547 -8.20 11.03 -24.33
CA CYS A 547 -9.20 11.03 -25.37
C CYS A 547 -9.76 12.44 -25.57
N PRO A 548 -9.81 12.97 -26.80
CA PRO A 548 -10.40 14.29 -27.07
C PRO A 548 -11.93 14.25 -27.08
N GLY A 549 -12.52 13.08 -27.17
CA GLY A 549 -13.96 12.87 -27.29
C GLY A 549 -14.66 12.63 -25.97
N VAL A 550 -15.57 11.67 -25.94
CA VAL A 550 -16.41 11.30 -24.81
C VAL A 550 -16.09 9.89 -24.37
N ASP A 551 -16.34 9.59 -23.08
CA ASP A 551 -16.33 8.23 -22.52
C ASP A 551 -14.94 7.56 -22.62
N PHE A 552 -13.94 8.15 -21.95
CA PHE A 552 -12.55 7.64 -22.00
C PHE A 552 -12.45 6.21 -21.51
N ILE A 553 -13.27 5.87 -20.51
CA ILE A 553 -13.39 4.53 -19.97
C ILE A 553 -14.88 4.17 -19.84
N CYS A 554 -15.28 3.12 -20.54
CA CYS A 554 -16.67 2.70 -20.66
C CYS A 554 -16.83 1.22 -20.33
N PRO A 555 -16.91 0.82 -19.07
CA PRO A 555 -17.23 -0.55 -18.71
C PRO A 555 -18.74 -0.84 -18.87
N ARG A 556 -19.06 -2.05 -19.32
CA ARG A 556 -20.36 -2.69 -19.10
C ARG A 556 -20.18 -3.84 -18.15
N GLY A 557 -20.55 -3.60 -16.89
CA GLY A 557 -20.29 -4.54 -15.80
C GLY A 557 -19.74 -3.84 -14.56
N THR A 558 -18.99 -4.55 -13.77
CA THR A 558 -18.34 -4.01 -12.56
C THR A 558 -16.87 -3.69 -12.85
N CYS A 559 -16.46 -2.48 -12.51
CA CYS A 559 -15.12 -1.97 -12.79
C CYS A 559 -14.48 -1.39 -11.50
N TYR A 560 -13.21 -1.71 -11.29
CA TYR A 560 -12.38 -1.07 -10.28
C TYR A 560 -11.15 -0.47 -10.95
N ALA A 561 -10.99 0.86 -10.82
CA ALA A 561 -9.85 1.59 -11.38
C ALA A 561 -9.11 2.32 -10.25
N THR A 562 -7.79 2.22 -10.21
CA THR A 562 -6.98 2.86 -9.16
C THR A 562 -5.70 3.47 -9.70
N ARG A 563 -5.28 4.60 -9.12
CA ARG A 563 -4.06 5.32 -9.51
C ARG A 563 -3.99 5.65 -11.01
N CYS A 564 -5.15 5.93 -11.59
CA CYS A 564 -5.25 6.30 -12.99
C CYS A 564 -5.20 7.83 -13.18
N ALA A 565 -4.66 8.27 -14.31
CA ALA A 565 -4.70 9.65 -14.77
C ALA A 565 -5.58 9.75 -16.02
N PHE A 566 -6.66 10.50 -15.91
CA PHE A 566 -7.60 10.76 -16.99
C PHE A 566 -7.40 12.19 -17.50
N TYR A 567 -7.10 12.33 -18.79
CA TYR A 567 -6.85 13.63 -19.41
C TYR A 567 -7.69 13.83 -20.65
N GLY A 568 -8.64 14.77 -20.58
CA GLY A 568 -9.66 14.99 -21.59
C GLY A 568 -9.65 16.35 -22.25
N ASP A 569 -10.49 16.49 -23.28
CA ASP A 569 -10.59 17.74 -24.03
C ASP A 569 -11.97 18.39 -24.05
N THR A 570 -13.09 17.66 -24.07
CA THR A 570 -14.40 18.31 -24.31
C THR A 570 -15.62 17.67 -23.68
N ARG A 571 -15.61 16.37 -23.38
CA ARG A 571 -16.81 15.62 -22.95
C ARG A 571 -16.52 14.70 -21.77
N ALA A 572 -17.58 14.05 -21.26
CA ALA A 572 -17.53 13.24 -20.06
C ALA A 572 -16.43 12.17 -20.09
N ILE A 573 -15.66 12.09 -18.99
CA ILE A 573 -14.55 11.17 -18.85
C ILE A 573 -15.04 9.76 -18.51
N LEU A 574 -15.81 9.62 -17.42
CA LEU A 574 -16.35 8.35 -16.97
C LEU A 574 -17.71 8.08 -17.63
N TRP A 575 -17.91 6.87 -18.06
CA TRP A 575 -19.21 6.43 -18.52
C TRP A 575 -19.54 5.03 -18.02
N HIS A 576 -20.79 4.80 -17.66
CA HIS A 576 -21.29 3.48 -17.34
C HIS A 576 -22.65 3.25 -17.99
N ASP A 577 -22.82 2.08 -18.63
CA ASP A 577 -24.07 1.69 -19.27
C ASP A 577 -25.18 1.38 -18.24
N GLY A 578 -24.84 0.65 -17.19
CA GLY A 578 -25.78 0.28 -16.11
C GLY A 578 -26.83 -0.77 -16.49
N ARG A 579 -26.77 -1.36 -17.69
CA ARG A 579 -27.77 -2.35 -18.17
C ARG A 579 -27.85 -3.61 -17.34
N GLY A 580 -26.79 -3.99 -16.64
CA GLY A 580 -26.75 -5.14 -15.74
C GLY A 580 -27.36 -4.91 -14.36
N GLY A 581 -27.97 -3.73 -14.15
CA GLY A 581 -28.73 -3.40 -12.94
C GLY A 581 -27.91 -2.64 -11.89
N LYS A 582 -28.61 -2.26 -10.83
CA LYS A 582 -28.11 -1.39 -9.76
C LYS A 582 -26.97 -1.98 -8.93
N GLU A 583 -26.70 -3.28 -9.01
CA GLU A 583 -25.61 -3.94 -8.31
C GLU A 583 -24.25 -3.75 -8.99
N GLN A 584 -24.23 -3.28 -10.25
CA GLN A 584 -22.98 -2.98 -10.95
C GLN A 584 -22.32 -1.74 -10.34
N LYS A 585 -21.02 -1.84 -10.13
CA LYS A 585 -20.22 -0.80 -9.48
C LYS A 585 -19.12 -0.31 -10.42
N PHE A 586 -18.96 1.00 -10.46
CA PHE A 586 -17.79 1.63 -11.02
C PHE A 586 -17.04 2.36 -9.93
N VAL A 587 -15.98 1.74 -9.45
CA VAL A 587 -15.15 2.26 -8.36
C VAL A 587 -13.88 2.87 -8.95
N VAL A 588 -13.59 4.11 -8.60
CA VAL A 588 -12.35 4.80 -8.97
C VAL A 588 -11.67 5.32 -7.71
N THR A 589 -10.44 4.92 -7.48
CA THR A 589 -9.70 5.31 -6.27
C THR A 589 -8.35 5.95 -6.59
N ASN A 590 -7.88 6.86 -5.73
CA ASN A 590 -6.52 7.43 -5.79
C ASN A 590 -6.14 7.96 -7.19
N SER A 591 -7.11 8.51 -7.92
CA SER A 591 -6.96 8.85 -9.33
C SER A 591 -7.08 10.36 -9.57
N ARG A 592 -6.54 10.82 -10.70
CA ARG A 592 -6.60 12.23 -11.09
C ARG A 592 -7.38 12.41 -12.39
N PHE A 593 -8.24 13.42 -12.41
CA PHE A 593 -9.01 13.85 -13.56
C PHE A 593 -8.59 15.26 -13.94
N ASP A 594 -8.31 15.50 -15.23
CA ASP A 594 -8.02 16.84 -15.74
C ASP A 594 -8.31 16.90 -17.26
N GLY A 595 -8.09 18.05 -17.88
CA GLY A 595 -8.30 18.22 -19.30
C GLY A 595 -7.60 19.48 -19.84
N ARG A 596 -7.59 19.62 -21.15
CA ARG A 596 -7.07 20.82 -21.81
C ARG A 596 -8.07 21.97 -21.82
N GLN A 597 -9.34 21.67 -21.63
CA GLN A 597 -10.46 22.62 -21.56
C GLN A 597 -11.57 22.07 -20.66
N PRO A 598 -12.61 22.86 -20.34
CA PRO A 598 -13.67 22.42 -19.44
C PRO A 598 -14.31 21.09 -19.84
N THR A 599 -14.15 20.07 -18.98
CA THR A 599 -14.56 18.68 -19.25
C THR A 599 -15.45 18.16 -18.10
N PRO A 600 -16.65 17.60 -18.39
CA PRO A 600 -17.48 16.95 -17.39
C PRO A 600 -16.81 15.70 -16.81
N LEU A 601 -16.98 15.45 -15.50
CA LEU A 601 -16.42 14.29 -14.83
C LEU A 601 -16.96 12.96 -15.36
N GLY A 602 -18.28 12.87 -15.60
CA GLY A 602 -18.86 11.61 -16.07
C GLY A 602 -20.35 11.68 -16.38
N ARG A 603 -20.85 10.55 -16.91
CA ARG A 603 -22.27 10.34 -17.19
C ARG A 603 -22.65 8.86 -17.09
N TYR A 604 -23.94 8.57 -16.90
CA TYR A 604 -24.49 7.21 -16.88
C TYR A 604 -25.80 7.11 -17.69
N HIS A 605 -26.18 5.90 -18.07
CA HIS A 605 -27.43 5.65 -18.83
C HIS A 605 -28.50 4.92 -18.01
N HIS A 606 -28.11 3.88 -17.29
CA HIS A 606 -29.01 3.00 -16.51
C HIS A 606 -28.59 2.92 -15.04
N ASP A 607 -29.16 1.99 -14.31
CA ASP A 607 -28.85 1.77 -12.91
C ASP A 607 -27.45 1.19 -12.70
N CYS A 608 -26.59 1.96 -12.08
CA CYS A 608 -25.24 1.57 -11.63
C CYS A 608 -24.82 2.46 -10.49
N GLN A 609 -23.79 2.04 -9.78
CA GLN A 609 -23.22 2.77 -8.67
C GLN A 609 -21.84 3.31 -9.01
N PHE A 610 -21.56 4.56 -8.64
CA PHE A 610 -20.22 5.14 -8.72
C PHE A 610 -19.64 5.35 -7.34
N TYR A 611 -18.37 5.00 -7.16
CA TYR A 611 -17.59 5.26 -5.95
C TYR A 611 -16.30 5.93 -6.34
N LEU A 612 -16.12 7.19 -5.96
CA LEU A 612 -14.88 7.93 -6.16
C LEU A 612 -14.22 8.18 -4.80
N LEU A 613 -13.03 7.61 -4.60
CA LEU A 613 -12.34 7.64 -3.31
C LEU A 613 -10.94 8.22 -3.46
N ASN A 614 -10.60 9.25 -2.68
CA ASN A 614 -9.30 9.91 -2.71
C ASN A 614 -8.89 10.38 -4.12
N CYS A 615 -9.84 10.92 -4.88
CA CYS A 615 -9.59 11.42 -6.23
C CYS A 615 -9.35 12.93 -6.26
N VAL A 616 -8.51 13.37 -7.19
CA VAL A 616 -8.22 14.80 -7.41
C VAL A 616 -8.81 15.24 -8.74
N LEU A 617 -9.68 16.25 -8.69
CA LEU A 617 -10.28 16.90 -9.86
C LEU A 617 -9.47 18.15 -10.20
N GLY A 618 -8.88 18.20 -11.41
CA GLY A 618 -8.10 19.33 -11.91
C GLY A 618 -8.96 20.57 -12.19
N GLU A 619 -8.31 21.67 -12.51
CA GLU A 619 -8.96 22.98 -12.77
C GLU A 619 -9.96 22.93 -13.94
N ASN A 620 -9.69 22.07 -14.92
CA ASN A 620 -10.54 21.93 -16.12
C ASN A 620 -11.69 20.95 -15.94
N ILE A 621 -11.86 20.33 -14.79
CA ILE A 621 -13.08 19.56 -14.52
C ILE A 621 -14.21 20.53 -14.16
N ILE A 622 -15.29 20.47 -14.94
CA ILE A 622 -16.47 21.35 -14.73
C ILE A 622 -17.03 21.12 -13.32
N ASP A 623 -17.44 22.19 -12.66
CA ASP A 623 -18.11 22.13 -11.37
C ASP A 623 -19.53 21.54 -11.49
N ARG A 624 -19.59 20.24 -11.76
CA ARG A 624 -20.81 19.49 -11.96
C ARG A 624 -20.63 18.00 -11.64
N ASN A 625 -21.60 17.43 -10.94
CA ASN A 625 -21.64 16.01 -10.60
C ASN A 625 -21.73 15.11 -11.85
N ILE A 626 -21.51 13.80 -11.69
CA ILE A 626 -21.82 12.78 -12.68
C ILE A 626 -23.34 12.75 -12.87
N GLU A 627 -23.81 12.83 -14.11
CA GLU A 627 -25.22 13.01 -14.41
C GLU A 627 -25.73 11.94 -15.39
N HIS A 628 -27.05 11.79 -15.43
CA HIS A 628 -27.68 10.97 -16.44
C HIS A 628 -27.40 11.56 -17.84
N ALA A 629 -27.06 10.71 -18.82
CA ALA A 629 -26.60 11.13 -20.14
C ALA A 629 -27.61 12.02 -20.90
N TYR A 630 -28.85 11.98 -20.52
CA TYR A 630 -29.94 12.78 -21.13
C TYR A 630 -30.48 13.89 -20.21
N ALA A 631 -29.84 14.19 -19.09
CA ALA A 631 -30.29 15.21 -18.15
C ALA A 631 -30.52 16.59 -18.79
N HIS A 632 -29.72 16.93 -19.82
CA HIS A 632 -29.78 18.23 -20.50
C HIS A 632 -30.25 18.13 -21.95
N ARG A 633 -30.89 17.00 -22.37
CA ARG A 633 -31.47 16.89 -23.69
C ARG A 633 -32.66 17.85 -23.83
N LYS A 634 -32.65 18.68 -24.84
CA LYS A 634 -33.81 19.50 -25.20
C LYS A 634 -35.03 18.58 -25.43
N PRO A 635 -36.25 18.99 -25.04
CA PRO A 635 -37.45 18.24 -25.32
C PRO A 635 -37.49 17.90 -26.83
N ALA A 636 -37.90 16.67 -27.15
CA ALA A 636 -38.11 16.27 -28.52
C ALA A 636 -39.06 17.27 -29.22
N LYS A 637 -38.78 17.60 -30.47
CA LYS A 637 -39.71 18.44 -31.26
C LYS A 637 -41.06 17.73 -31.37
N PRO A 638 -42.18 18.45 -31.45
CA PRO A 638 -43.48 17.84 -31.67
C PRO A 638 -43.41 16.94 -32.94
N GLY A 639 -43.68 15.65 -32.77
CA GLY A 639 -43.59 14.63 -33.82
C GLY A 639 -42.38 13.70 -33.77
N GLU A 640 -41.38 13.96 -32.90
CA GLU A 640 -40.35 12.99 -32.57
C GLU A 640 -40.85 12.16 -31.35
N GLU A 641 -41.38 10.97 -31.64
CA GLU A 641 -41.73 10.02 -30.56
C GLU A 641 -40.49 9.66 -29.75
N LYS A 642 -40.61 9.75 -28.43
CA LYS A 642 -39.59 9.19 -27.52
C LYS A 642 -39.54 7.70 -27.78
N THR A 643 -38.47 7.21 -28.37
CA THR A 643 -38.28 5.76 -28.55
C THR A 643 -38.29 5.11 -27.13
N ALA A 644 -38.82 3.88 -27.07
CA ALA A 644 -38.87 3.09 -25.82
C ALA A 644 -37.52 3.07 -25.06
N ASP A 645 -36.41 3.13 -25.79
CA ASP A 645 -35.04 3.25 -25.26
C ASP A 645 -34.80 4.54 -24.47
N THR A 646 -35.44 5.66 -24.78
CA THR A 646 -35.25 6.92 -24.03
C THR A 646 -36.03 6.97 -22.71
N LEU A 647 -37.07 6.18 -22.59
CA LEU A 647 -37.89 6.07 -21.38
C LEU A 647 -37.37 5.01 -20.43
N SER A 648 -36.81 3.90 -20.93
CA SER A 648 -36.16 2.84 -20.15
C SER A 648 -34.81 3.23 -19.51
N GLN A 649 -34.29 4.40 -19.87
CA GLN A 649 -32.96 4.86 -19.49
C GLN A 649 -32.94 5.75 -18.22
N GLN A 650 -34.10 6.00 -17.59
CA GLN A 650 -34.12 6.68 -16.31
C GLN A 650 -33.99 5.65 -15.18
N PRO A 651 -33.09 5.88 -14.21
CA PRO A 651 -33.01 5.01 -13.04
C PRO A 651 -34.35 4.98 -12.33
N ALA A 652 -34.95 3.80 -12.21
CA ALA A 652 -36.25 3.65 -11.59
C ALA A 652 -36.20 3.71 -10.06
N ASP A 653 -35.07 3.22 -9.47
CA ASP A 653 -34.93 3.07 -8.01
C ASP A 653 -33.63 3.70 -7.48
N PRO A 654 -33.60 4.19 -6.26
CA PRO A 654 -32.36 4.57 -5.60
C PRO A 654 -31.43 3.35 -5.46
N CYS A 655 -30.16 3.56 -5.65
CA CYS A 655 -29.12 2.56 -5.38
C CYS A 655 -29.05 2.24 -3.88
N PRO A 656 -28.37 1.15 -3.48
CA PRO A 656 -28.12 0.88 -2.08
C PRO A 656 -27.63 2.13 -1.33
N TRP A 657 -28.03 2.25 -0.09
CA TRP A 657 -27.74 3.39 0.81
C TRP A 657 -28.30 4.75 0.32
N GLY A 658 -29.29 4.75 -0.56
CA GLY A 658 -30.08 5.93 -0.93
C GLY A 658 -29.47 6.85 -1.98
N GLN A 659 -28.25 6.58 -2.46
CA GLN A 659 -27.60 7.39 -3.49
C GLN A 659 -26.98 6.51 -4.59
N ARG A 660 -26.71 7.12 -5.73
CA ARG A 660 -26.07 6.47 -6.88
C ARG A 660 -24.58 6.75 -6.94
N ILE A 661 -24.14 7.91 -6.48
CA ILE A 661 -22.79 8.41 -6.59
C ILE A 661 -22.27 8.72 -5.20
N TYR A 662 -21.18 8.05 -4.84
CA TYR A 662 -20.54 8.12 -3.53
C TYR A 662 -19.14 8.70 -3.66
N TYR A 663 -18.83 9.66 -2.78
CA TYR A 663 -17.53 10.31 -2.68
C TYR A 663 -16.94 10.13 -1.29
N TYR A 664 -15.61 9.97 -1.22
CA TYR A 664 -14.84 10.04 0.02
C TYR A 664 -13.42 10.54 -0.23
N GLY A 665 -12.98 11.57 0.50
CA GLY A 665 -11.62 12.12 0.37
C GLY A 665 -11.29 12.70 -0.99
N CYS A 666 -12.29 13.04 -1.80
CA CYS A 666 -12.10 13.66 -3.09
C CYS A 666 -11.95 15.18 -2.96
N HIS A 667 -11.06 15.77 -3.76
CA HIS A 667 -10.78 17.20 -3.73
C HIS A 667 -10.72 17.79 -5.14
N ARG A 668 -11.13 19.04 -5.27
CA ARG A 668 -11.03 19.83 -6.49
C ARG A 668 -9.97 20.91 -6.36
N VAL A 669 -9.13 21.06 -7.37
CA VAL A 669 -8.18 22.16 -7.46
C VAL A 669 -8.97 23.48 -7.56
N GLY A 670 -8.65 24.45 -6.70
CA GLY A 670 -9.37 25.73 -6.62
C GLY A 670 -10.53 25.76 -5.62
N GLY A 671 -10.83 24.65 -4.95
CA GLY A 671 -11.84 24.55 -3.88
C GLY A 671 -12.92 23.52 -4.17
N ASP A 672 -13.39 22.84 -3.13
CA ASP A 672 -14.37 21.79 -3.21
C ASP A 672 -15.78 22.34 -3.43
N SER A 673 -16.51 21.68 -4.29
CA SER A 673 -17.90 22.01 -4.61
C SER A 673 -18.89 21.36 -3.64
N GLY A 674 -20.07 21.91 -3.50
CA GLY A 674 -21.09 21.40 -2.58
C GLY A 674 -21.54 19.97 -2.85
N TRP A 675 -21.45 19.47 -4.08
CA TRP A 675 -21.77 18.10 -4.46
C TRP A 675 -20.60 17.12 -4.20
N LEU A 676 -19.37 17.60 -4.01
CA LEU A 676 -18.17 16.79 -3.80
C LEU A 676 -17.91 16.60 -2.28
N GLN A 677 -18.88 16.10 -1.55
CA GLN A 677 -18.77 15.88 -0.11
C GLN A 677 -18.66 14.37 0.21
N ASN A 678 -18.10 14.04 1.36
CA ASN A 678 -17.96 12.67 1.86
C ASN A 678 -19.31 12.03 2.18
N ASN A 679 -20.14 11.78 1.17
CA ASN A 679 -21.47 11.19 1.34
C ASN A 679 -21.44 9.67 1.58
N LEU A 680 -20.36 8.97 1.21
CA LEU A 680 -20.22 7.54 1.51
C LEU A 680 -20.24 7.30 3.03
N SER A 681 -19.49 8.08 3.80
CA SER A 681 -19.43 7.93 5.25
C SER A 681 -20.72 8.36 5.98
N GLN A 682 -21.67 9.00 5.28
CA GLN A 682 -22.93 9.49 5.83
C GLN A 682 -24.12 8.56 5.55
N ALA A 683 -23.97 7.65 4.59
CA ALA A 683 -25.04 6.75 4.18
C ALA A 683 -25.14 5.57 5.17
N GLU A 684 -26.31 5.37 5.78
CA GLU A 684 -26.56 4.28 6.73
C GLU A 684 -26.33 2.91 6.07
N GLY A 685 -25.52 2.06 6.71
CA GLY A 685 -25.17 0.74 6.19
C GLY A 685 -24.15 0.71 5.07
N SER A 686 -23.64 1.88 4.64
CA SER A 686 -22.56 1.94 3.64
C SER A 686 -21.25 1.35 4.20
N PRO A 687 -20.39 0.81 3.33
CA PRO A 687 -19.08 0.35 3.78
C PRO A 687 -18.21 1.51 4.25
N GLU A 688 -17.36 1.26 5.22
CA GLU A 688 -16.26 2.17 5.52
C GLU A 688 -15.35 2.31 4.27
N PHE A 689 -14.81 3.51 4.04
CA PHE A 689 -14.06 3.78 2.79
C PHE A 689 -12.92 2.80 2.53
N HIS A 690 -12.24 2.32 3.58
CA HIS A 690 -11.15 1.36 3.47
C HIS A 690 -11.60 -0.07 3.17
N ALA A 691 -12.89 -0.37 3.34
CA ALA A 691 -13.49 -1.65 2.96
C ALA A 691 -13.86 -1.71 1.46
N VAL A 692 -13.88 -0.56 0.77
CA VAL A 692 -14.15 -0.49 -0.67
C VAL A 692 -12.88 -0.89 -1.45
N THR A 693 -12.56 -2.17 -1.39
CA THR A 693 -11.42 -2.80 -2.10
C THR A 693 -11.85 -3.37 -3.45
N ALA A 694 -10.90 -3.84 -4.25
CA ALA A 694 -11.21 -4.58 -5.48
C ALA A 694 -12.06 -5.82 -5.18
N LEU A 695 -11.67 -6.63 -4.19
CA LEU A 695 -12.42 -7.83 -3.79
C LEU A 695 -13.88 -7.48 -3.36
N TRP A 696 -14.07 -6.43 -2.58
CA TRP A 696 -15.41 -5.94 -2.22
C TRP A 696 -16.19 -5.49 -3.47
N THR A 697 -15.54 -4.77 -4.37
CA THR A 697 -16.16 -4.27 -5.61
C THR A 697 -16.72 -5.42 -6.45
N PHE A 698 -15.98 -6.52 -6.55
CA PHE A 698 -16.42 -7.73 -7.26
C PHE A 698 -17.23 -8.69 -6.40
N SER A 699 -17.72 -8.25 -5.23
CA SER A 699 -18.57 -9.02 -4.31
C SER A 699 -17.96 -10.37 -3.91
N GLY A 700 -16.65 -10.42 -3.72
CA GLY A 700 -15.88 -11.62 -3.37
C GLY A 700 -15.72 -12.67 -4.47
N ARG A 701 -16.25 -12.41 -5.69
CA ARG A 701 -16.23 -13.38 -6.80
C ARG A 701 -14.92 -13.43 -7.58
N TRP A 702 -14.10 -12.39 -7.47
CA TRP A 702 -12.82 -12.26 -8.14
C TRP A 702 -11.87 -11.37 -7.35
N ASP A 703 -10.63 -11.83 -7.16
CA ASP A 703 -9.55 -11.06 -6.54
C ASP A 703 -8.43 -10.79 -7.56
N PRO A 704 -8.53 -9.71 -8.33
CA PRO A 704 -7.50 -9.34 -9.31
C PRO A 704 -6.16 -9.00 -8.66
N GLU A 705 -6.17 -8.47 -7.45
CA GLU A 705 -4.94 -8.11 -6.74
C GLU A 705 -4.17 -9.35 -6.31
N GLN A 706 -4.86 -10.44 -5.92
CA GLN A 706 -4.20 -11.72 -5.69
C GLN A 706 -3.64 -12.32 -6.99
N THR A 707 -4.39 -12.22 -8.10
CA THR A 707 -3.89 -12.65 -9.42
C THR A 707 -2.61 -11.92 -9.79
N ILE A 708 -2.57 -10.59 -9.61
CA ILE A 708 -1.40 -9.78 -9.91
C ILE A 708 -0.23 -10.15 -8.97
N ARG A 709 -0.47 -10.35 -7.66
CA ARG A 709 0.57 -10.82 -6.72
C ARG A 709 1.20 -12.14 -7.16
N ASN A 710 0.40 -13.06 -7.66
CA ASN A 710 0.91 -14.35 -8.16
C ASN A 710 1.75 -14.20 -9.44
N LEU A 711 1.48 -13.16 -10.24
CA LEU A 711 2.11 -12.91 -11.53
C LEU A 711 3.15 -11.76 -11.50
N TRP A 712 3.37 -11.13 -10.33
CA TRP A 712 4.15 -9.89 -10.24
C TRP A 712 5.55 -9.98 -10.86
N ARG A 713 6.23 -11.13 -10.75
CA ARG A 713 7.56 -11.37 -11.33
C ARG A 713 7.62 -11.30 -12.86
N TYR A 714 6.47 -11.45 -13.52
CA TYR A 714 6.35 -11.35 -14.98
C TYR A 714 5.91 -9.96 -15.44
N ILE A 715 5.46 -9.09 -14.54
CA ILE A 715 4.90 -7.81 -14.89
C ILE A 715 5.99 -6.75 -14.79
N ALA A 716 6.34 -6.11 -15.91
CA ALA A 716 7.32 -5.02 -15.93
C ALA A 716 6.70 -3.73 -15.35
N TYR A 717 7.35 -3.14 -14.40
CA TYR A 717 6.95 -1.85 -13.80
C TYR A 717 7.93 -0.74 -14.13
#